data_f52b42558c8a66d6237c64a9b9955271
#
_entry.id   f52b42558c8a66d6237c64a9b9955271
#
_cell.length_a   1.000
_cell.length_b   1.000
_cell.length_c   1.000
_cell.angle_alpha   90.00
_cell.angle_beta   90.00
_cell.angle_gamma   90.00
#
_symmetry.space_group_name_H-M   'P 1'
#
loop_
_entity.id
_entity.type
_entity.pdbx_description
1 polymer ?
#
loop_
_entity_poly.entity_id
_entity_poly.type
_entity_poly.pdbx_seq_one_letter_code
_entity_poly.pdbx_strand_id
1 'polypeptide(L)'
;MIPVSEMANLDHTGTEAHKRLLSKVKAGLADAEQREALYTGTEGGTEGAKQAYTEVPDKDALLSNARRIKHDAIDHLDENLENFIQSAKSAGVRVHLANDAASAVQLVLSIIQGAGAKRVVKSKSMTGEELDLRQHIEETGVVVVETDLGERIIQLANQRPAHMIAPAIHMTVRQVTDLFSKHLGKPVPPDPEQITAIARESLRQDFLAADVGITGANFAIAESGAIILVTNEGNGRLVTSLPPITIAVFGSEKIVSTIQDALTLLRALVLSGVGKKITSYVTITRGGSKLAKTGLTQEQHFIILDNGRSTMRRDSTFREALYCLRCGACNDICPTFRIFGGHVFGHIYTGPIGVPWTEYTSSLDDAGEFAPLCISCGLCQHTCPVNINIPLMIARVKEKYTEKHGQLSINRTLSNYESFVKFASTIAPVSNFMLKRRLFRKILQKTIGLDARRPFPIFTRHTFKKWFRSHESTGSRRVAYFVDTYADMCEPEIGKAVTGLLEINDCNISLPNQVGSGMPAFLYGDVKTTTKAAKFNVQHLAQAVQEGCEIVSSEPTATYCLKELYPRLLGSDEADTVAAHSHDLFEYLLGLHNESKLKMPDKEMEPAAYHLPCHTRSVYDKSNALEVLKLAGANIRTVRYNTCCGMAGTFGFKNGLEGYDVSMAVGEKLFDRIKEIDVQLVLTESSVCKMQIENGTGLKVVHPAVALWSLYKT
;
A
#
# COMPACT_ATOMS: atom_id res chain seq x y z
N MET A 1 33.01 -8.35 -12.45
CA MET A 1 33.58 -7.97 -11.14
C MET A 1 34.07 -6.54 -11.27
N ILE A 2 33.53 -5.62 -10.49
CA ILE A 2 34.03 -4.24 -10.42
C ILE A 2 35.36 -4.30 -9.68
N PRO A 3 36.43 -3.67 -10.14
CA PRO A 3 37.72 -3.66 -9.46
C PRO A 3 37.60 -3.07 -8.04
N VAL A 4 38.31 -3.66 -7.09
CA VAL A 4 38.29 -3.22 -5.68
C VAL A 4 38.73 -1.76 -5.51
N SER A 5 39.49 -1.21 -6.45
CA SER A 5 39.91 0.19 -6.50
C SER A 5 38.77 1.17 -6.83
N GLU A 6 37.73 0.75 -7.54
CA GLU A 6 36.53 1.57 -7.78
C GLU A 6 35.54 1.52 -6.62
N MET A 7 35.62 0.50 -5.74
CA MET A 7 34.78 0.39 -4.55
C MET A 7 35.19 1.36 -3.43
N ALA A 8 36.41 1.84 -3.43
CA ALA A 8 36.95 2.69 -2.34
C ALA A 8 36.51 4.17 -2.44
N ASN A 9 36.00 4.61 -3.60
CA ASN A 9 35.56 5.99 -3.85
C ASN A 9 34.05 6.15 -4.01
N LEU A 10 33.25 5.15 -3.64
CA LEU A 10 31.80 5.28 -3.63
C LEU A 10 31.39 6.11 -2.41
N ASP A 11 30.94 7.32 -2.67
CA ASP A 11 30.37 8.19 -1.65
C ASP A 11 29.15 7.49 -1.04
N HIS A 12 29.31 6.98 0.18
CA HIS A 12 28.23 6.31 0.94
C HIS A 12 27.22 7.30 1.52
N THR A 13 27.44 8.61 1.33
CA THR A 13 26.54 9.67 1.78
C THR A 13 25.47 9.90 0.72
N GLY A 14 24.25 9.43 0.98
CA GLY A 14 23.09 9.69 0.13
C GLY A 14 22.82 11.18 -0.07
N THR A 15 21.95 11.50 -1.03
CA THR A 15 21.49 12.88 -1.32
C THR A 15 20.98 13.57 -0.05
N GLU A 16 20.87 14.90 -0.06
CA GLU A 16 20.27 15.65 1.07
C GLU A 16 18.83 15.17 1.35
N ALA A 17 18.06 14.79 0.34
CA ALA A 17 16.74 14.18 0.49
C ALA A 17 16.83 12.86 1.28
N HIS A 18 17.81 12.02 1.00
CA HIS A 18 18.03 10.77 1.74
C HIS A 18 18.38 11.03 3.22
N LYS A 19 19.23 12.03 3.50
CA LYS A 19 19.56 12.42 4.89
C LYS A 19 18.34 12.95 5.63
N ARG A 20 17.49 13.76 4.97
CA ARG A 20 16.22 14.24 5.54
C ARG A 20 15.29 13.08 5.86
N LEU A 21 15.14 12.10 4.94
CA LEU A 21 14.35 10.90 5.18
C LEU A 21 14.84 10.14 6.40
N LEU A 22 16.14 9.87 6.51
CA LEU A 22 16.71 9.13 7.66
C LEU A 22 16.51 9.88 8.99
N SER A 23 16.56 11.22 8.98
CA SER A 23 16.24 12.02 10.16
C SER A 23 14.77 11.86 10.58
N LYS A 24 13.83 11.93 9.62
CA LYS A 24 12.40 11.70 9.86
C LYS A 24 12.12 10.26 10.35
N VAL A 25 12.76 9.26 9.73
CA VAL A 25 12.68 7.85 10.14
C VAL A 25 13.15 7.67 11.58
N LYS A 26 14.30 8.26 11.93
CA LYS A 26 14.83 8.21 13.31
C LYS A 26 13.86 8.80 14.32
N ALA A 27 13.30 9.96 14.03
CA ALA A 27 12.30 10.61 14.89
C ALA A 27 11.05 9.75 15.05
N GLY A 28 10.50 9.22 13.94
CA GLY A 28 9.31 8.36 13.96
C GLY A 28 9.53 7.04 14.72
N LEU A 29 10.71 6.44 14.62
CA LEU A 29 11.05 5.23 15.42
C LEU A 29 11.18 5.54 16.92
N ALA A 30 11.57 6.75 17.30
CA ALA A 30 11.70 7.15 18.69
C ALA A 30 10.36 7.49 19.36
N ASP A 31 9.34 7.88 18.59
CA ASP A 31 8.02 8.28 19.10
C ASP A 31 7.09 7.05 19.27
N ALA A 32 7.14 6.43 20.44
CA ALA A 32 6.32 5.25 20.74
C ALA A 32 4.82 5.58 20.86
N GLU A 33 4.45 6.77 21.37
CA GLU A 33 3.03 7.17 21.48
C GLU A 33 2.42 7.35 20.08
N GLN A 34 3.12 8.02 19.17
CA GLN A 34 2.68 8.18 17.80
C GLN A 34 2.54 6.82 17.08
N ARG A 35 3.52 5.92 17.25
CA ARG A 35 3.44 4.57 16.64
C ARG A 35 2.24 3.78 17.12
N GLU A 36 1.93 3.82 18.42
CA GLU A 36 0.77 3.12 18.96
C GLU A 36 -0.54 3.73 18.47
N ALA A 37 -0.64 5.07 18.40
CA ALA A 37 -1.81 5.76 17.86
C ALA A 37 -2.05 5.39 16.38
N LEU A 38 -0.99 5.46 15.55
CA LEU A 38 -1.03 5.07 14.14
C LEU A 38 -1.43 3.60 13.96
N TYR A 39 -0.81 2.71 14.74
CA TYR A 39 -1.10 1.28 14.65
C TYR A 39 -2.56 0.98 15.00
N THR A 40 -3.06 1.52 16.11
CA THR A 40 -4.44 1.31 16.57
C THR A 40 -5.45 1.86 15.58
N GLY A 41 -5.25 3.09 15.10
CA GLY A 41 -6.15 3.72 14.14
C GLY A 41 -6.21 2.99 12.80
N THR A 42 -5.05 2.65 12.24
CA THR A 42 -4.96 1.95 10.94
C THR A 42 -5.40 0.49 11.02
N GLU A 43 -5.16 -0.20 12.14
CA GLU A 43 -5.70 -1.56 12.35
C GLU A 43 -7.23 -1.53 12.42
N GLY A 44 -7.79 -0.56 13.16
CA GLY A 44 -9.23 -0.35 13.23
C GLY A 44 -9.87 -0.10 11.86
N GLY A 45 -9.25 0.74 11.03
CA GLY A 45 -9.68 0.98 9.64
C GLY A 45 -9.67 -0.29 8.79
N THR A 46 -8.57 -1.06 8.85
CA THR A 46 -8.44 -2.31 8.09
C THR A 46 -9.45 -3.38 8.53
N GLU A 47 -9.61 -3.60 9.83
CA GLU A 47 -10.57 -4.60 10.35
C GLU A 47 -12.01 -4.18 10.08
N GLY A 48 -12.33 -2.87 10.24
CA GLY A 48 -13.64 -2.33 9.92
C GLY A 48 -14.01 -2.54 8.44
N ALA A 49 -13.09 -2.24 7.51
CA ALA A 49 -13.30 -2.47 6.09
C ALA A 49 -13.51 -3.96 5.77
N LYS A 50 -12.67 -4.84 6.34
CA LYS A 50 -12.80 -6.29 6.17
C LYS A 50 -14.17 -6.77 6.64
N GLN A 51 -14.60 -6.38 7.84
CA GLN A 51 -15.91 -6.73 8.39
C GLN A 51 -17.05 -6.22 7.51
N ALA A 52 -16.99 -4.96 7.05
CA ALA A 52 -18.02 -4.39 6.20
C ALA A 52 -18.18 -5.14 4.86
N TYR A 53 -17.07 -5.60 4.29
CA TYR A 53 -17.11 -6.37 3.04
C TYR A 53 -17.67 -7.79 3.21
N THR A 54 -17.60 -8.43 4.39
CA THR A 54 -18.23 -9.76 4.63
C THR A 54 -19.74 -9.70 4.49
N GLU A 55 -20.33 -8.53 4.65
CA GLU A 55 -21.76 -8.31 4.58
C GLU A 55 -22.24 -7.84 3.17
N VAL A 56 -21.35 -7.76 2.19
CA VAL A 56 -21.66 -7.43 0.80
C VAL A 56 -21.84 -8.75 0.01
N PRO A 57 -23.04 -9.04 -0.49
CA PRO A 57 -23.32 -10.33 -1.14
C PRO A 57 -22.43 -10.63 -2.34
N ASP A 58 -22.10 -9.61 -3.14
CA ASP A 58 -21.24 -9.72 -4.31
C ASP A 58 -20.18 -8.60 -4.28
N LYS A 59 -19.17 -8.83 -3.45
CA LYS A 59 -18.02 -7.92 -3.28
C LYS A 59 -17.29 -7.74 -4.62
N ASP A 60 -17.02 -8.83 -5.32
CA ASP A 60 -16.16 -8.80 -6.50
C ASP A 60 -16.82 -8.07 -7.67
N ALA A 61 -18.12 -8.26 -7.87
CA ALA A 61 -18.88 -7.49 -8.85
C ALA A 61 -18.92 -5.99 -8.51
N LEU A 62 -19.09 -5.62 -7.22
CA LEU A 62 -19.03 -4.22 -6.80
C LEU A 62 -17.69 -3.58 -7.12
N LEU A 63 -16.57 -4.25 -6.76
CA LEU A 63 -15.23 -3.71 -6.96
C LEU A 63 -14.84 -3.67 -8.45
N SER A 64 -15.18 -4.70 -9.21
CA SER A 64 -14.97 -4.74 -10.67
C SER A 64 -15.74 -3.62 -11.36
N ASN A 65 -16.99 -3.39 -10.96
CA ASN A 65 -17.80 -2.29 -11.52
C ASN A 65 -17.24 -0.92 -11.12
N ALA A 66 -16.80 -0.75 -9.87
CA ALA A 66 -16.16 0.51 -9.42
C ALA A 66 -14.88 0.82 -10.24
N ARG A 67 -14.05 -0.21 -10.52
CA ARG A 67 -12.88 -0.06 -11.40
C ARG A 67 -13.28 0.34 -12.80
N ARG A 68 -14.25 -0.36 -13.40
CA ARG A 68 -14.75 -0.07 -14.75
C ARG A 68 -15.26 1.37 -14.86
N ILE A 69 -16.09 1.82 -13.91
CA ILE A 69 -16.61 3.19 -13.88
C ILE A 69 -15.47 4.21 -13.88
N LYS A 70 -14.44 4.00 -13.05
CA LYS A 70 -13.29 4.93 -12.99
C LYS A 70 -12.44 4.88 -14.27
N HIS A 71 -12.25 3.69 -14.85
CA HIS A 71 -11.59 3.54 -16.13
C HIS A 71 -12.32 4.35 -17.22
N ASP A 72 -13.62 4.10 -17.38
CA ASP A 72 -14.45 4.73 -18.40
C ASP A 72 -14.52 6.27 -18.21
N ALA A 73 -14.65 6.73 -16.94
CA ALA A 73 -14.67 8.15 -16.62
C ALA A 73 -13.37 8.88 -17.00
N ILE A 74 -12.21 8.22 -16.84
CA ILE A 74 -10.91 8.79 -17.19
C ILE A 74 -10.64 8.69 -18.70
N ASP A 75 -11.13 7.64 -19.36
CA ASP A 75 -11.03 7.50 -20.81
C ASP A 75 -11.81 8.60 -21.53
N HIS A 76 -13.03 8.87 -21.10
CA HIS A 76 -13.93 9.87 -21.67
C HIS A 76 -13.89 11.19 -20.87
N LEU A 77 -12.77 11.51 -20.21
CA LEU A 77 -12.69 12.66 -19.31
C LEU A 77 -13.00 13.98 -20.00
N ASP A 78 -12.57 14.18 -21.23
CA ASP A 78 -12.77 15.44 -21.95
C ASP A 78 -14.26 15.67 -22.23
N GLU A 79 -14.97 14.65 -22.68
CA GLU A 79 -16.41 14.68 -22.91
C GLU A 79 -17.18 14.87 -21.60
N ASN A 80 -16.83 14.14 -20.55
CA ASN A 80 -17.45 14.26 -19.25
C ASN A 80 -17.22 15.64 -18.64
N LEU A 81 -16.05 16.25 -18.83
CA LEU A 81 -15.74 17.60 -18.37
C LEU A 81 -16.59 18.64 -19.09
N GLU A 82 -16.72 18.55 -20.41
CA GLU A 82 -17.54 19.46 -21.19
C GLU A 82 -19.03 19.38 -20.77
N ASN A 83 -19.57 18.17 -20.68
CA ASN A 83 -20.93 17.91 -20.23
C ASN A 83 -21.17 18.44 -18.82
N PHE A 84 -20.23 18.23 -17.90
CA PHE A 84 -20.29 18.76 -16.54
C PHE A 84 -20.36 20.27 -16.51
N ILE A 85 -19.49 20.96 -17.28
CA ILE A 85 -19.45 22.42 -17.34
C ILE A 85 -20.79 22.98 -17.86
N GLN A 86 -21.32 22.40 -18.91
CA GLN A 86 -22.60 22.83 -19.50
C GLN A 86 -23.76 22.65 -18.50
N SER A 87 -23.82 21.47 -17.87
CA SER A 87 -24.88 21.13 -16.90
C SER A 87 -24.81 22.00 -15.64
N ALA A 88 -23.58 22.24 -15.12
CA ALA A 88 -23.39 23.10 -13.94
C ALA A 88 -23.75 24.58 -14.24
N LYS A 89 -23.32 25.10 -15.40
CA LYS A 89 -23.68 26.45 -15.84
C LYS A 89 -25.19 26.62 -16.02
N SER A 90 -25.88 25.62 -16.58
CA SER A 90 -27.37 25.65 -16.70
C SER A 90 -28.07 25.62 -15.35
N ALA A 91 -27.43 25.10 -14.32
CA ALA A 91 -27.93 25.15 -12.93
C ALA A 91 -27.56 26.45 -12.19
N GLY A 92 -26.95 27.43 -12.87
CA GLY A 92 -26.59 28.74 -12.29
C GLY A 92 -25.25 28.76 -11.55
N VAL A 93 -24.39 27.72 -11.72
CA VAL A 93 -23.07 27.69 -11.13
C VAL A 93 -22.07 28.45 -12.00
N ARG A 94 -21.19 29.23 -11.38
CA ARG A 94 -20.00 29.81 -12.06
C ARG A 94 -18.88 28.81 -12.09
N VAL A 95 -18.56 28.30 -13.28
CA VAL A 95 -17.52 27.28 -13.45
C VAL A 95 -16.23 27.92 -13.96
N HIS A 96 -15.13 27.59 -13.29
CA HIS A 96 -13.78 28.06 -13.59
C HIS A 96 -12.87 26.85 -13.83
N LEU A 97 -11.94 26.97 -14.79
CA LEU A 97 -10.89 25.99 -15.04
C LEU A 97 -9.55 26.55 -14.56
N ALA A 98 -8.81 25.76 -13.81
CA ALA A 98 -7.47 26.09 -13.34
C ALA A 98 -6.45 25.05 -13.84
N ASN A 99 -5.46 25.49 -14.60
CA ASN A 99 -4.44 24.60 -15.17
C ASN A 99 -3.43 24.13 -14.13
N ASP A 100 -3.18 24.97 -13.12
CA ASP A 100 -2.18 24.73 -12.09
C ASP A 100 -2.64 25.25 -10.70
N ALA A 101 -1.85 24.96 -9.69
CA ALA A 101 -2.12 25.38 -8.32
C ALA A 101 -2.20 26.90 -8.18
N ALA A 102 -1.29 27.65 -8.82
CA ALA A 102 -1.23 29.10 -8.69
C ALA A 102 -2.49 29.78 -9.26
N SER A 103 -2.95 29.35 -10.43
CA SER A 103 -4.19 29.86 -11.04
C SER A 103 -5.43 29.53 -10.22
N ALA A 104 -5.49 28.33 -9.62
CA ALA A 104 -6.59 27.96 -8.72
C ALA A 104 -6.62 28.84 -7.45
N VAL A 105 -5.48 29.05 -6.82
CA VAL A 105 -5.35 29.95 -5.65
C VAL A 105 -5.81 31.36 -6.00
N GLN A 106 -5.32 31.92 -7.11
CA GLN A 106 -5.72 33.27 -7.56
C GLN A 106 -7.22 33.40 -7.79
N LEU A 107 -7.87 32.39 -8.38
CA LEU A 107 -9.33 32.37 -8.56
C LEU A 107 -10.04 32.39 -7.21
N VAL A 108 -9.64 31.57 -6.26
CA VAL A 108 -10.23 31.55 -4.90
C VAL A 108 -10.07 32.91 -4.22
N LEU A 109 -8.85 33.46 -4.23
CA LEU A 109 -8.57 34.75 -3.60
C LEU A 109 -9.35 35.90 -4.24
N SER A 110 -9.49 35.92 -5.57
CA SER A 110 -10.27 36.93 -6.28
C SER A 110 -11.75 36.91 -5.90
N ILE A 111 -12.33 35.71 -5.72
CA ILE A 111 -13.74 35.57 -5.28
C ILE A 111 -13.90 36.07 -3.84
N ILE A 112 -13.00 35.67 -2.94
CA ILE A 112 -13.02 36.08 -1.52
C ILE A 112 -12.87 37.59 -1.38
N GLN A 113 -11.92 38.18 -2.10
CA GLN A 113 -11.66 39.63 -2.08
C GLN A 113 -12.82 40.40 -2.72
N GLY A 114 -13.36 39.94 -3.86
CA GLY A 114 -14.51 40.53 -4.54
C GLY A 114 -15.77 40.52 -3.67
N ALA A 115 -15.90 39.58 -2.76
CA ALA A 115 -16.95 39.49 -1.77
C ALA A 115 -16.72 40.40 -0.54
N GLY A 116 -15.54 40.94 -0.34
CA GLY A 116 -15.15 41.62 0.88
C GLY A 116 -15.19 40.70 2.11
N ALA A 117 -14.99 39.41 1.92
CA ALA A 117 -15.13 38.40 2.96
C ALA A 117 -14.08 38.56 4.06
N LYS A 118 -14.51 38.40 5.31
CA LYS A 118 -13.65 38.44 6.50
C LYS A 118 -13.48 37.07 7.15
N ARG A 119 -14.43 36.15 6.91
CA ARG A 119 -14.46 34.83 7.50
C ARG A 119 -14.81 33.75 6.48
N VAL A 120 -13.97 32.74 6.39
CA VAL A 120 -14.14 31.55 5.56
C VAL A 120 -14.30 30.33 6.44
N VAL A 121 -15.31 29.49 6.18
CA VAL A 121 -15.42 28.14 6.75
C VAL A 121 -15.04 27.12 5.69
N LYS A 122 -14.18 26.18 6.03
CA LYS A 122 -13.65 25.18 5.10
C LYS A 122 -14.00 23.78 5.58
N SER A 123 -14.58 22.95 4.70
CA SER A 123 -14.66 21.51 4.94
C SER A 123 -13.40 20.83 4.46
N LYS A 124 -13.13 19.65 5.02
CA LYS A 124 -11.98 18.84 4.62
C LYS A 124 -11.92 18.63 3.11
N SER A 125 -10.78 18.93 2.51
CA SER A 125 -10.54 18.78 1.08
C SER A 125 -9.08 18.51 0.79
N MET A 126 -8.75 17.32 0.27
CA MET A 126 -7.38 17.01 -0.14
C MET A 126 -6.90 17.91 -1.29
N THR A 127 -7.80 18.36 -2.17
CA THR A 127 -7.44 19.33 -3.22
C THR A 127 -7.17 20.71 -2.61
N GLY A 128 -7.88 21.08 -1.53
CA GLY A 128 -7.57 22.30 -0.78
C GLY A 128 -6.19 22.25 -0.10
N GLU A 129 -5.80 21.10 0.42
CA GLU A 129 -4.47 20.88 0.97
C GLU A 129 -3.37 20.88 -0.13
N GLU A 130 -3.66 20.31 -1.32
CA GLU A 130 -2.77 20.35 -2.50
C GLU A 130 -2.40 21.78 -2.90
N LEU A 131 -3.29 22.72 -2.64
CA LEU A 131 -3.16 24.14 -2.97
C LEU A 131 -2.67 25.00 -1.79
N ASP A 132 -2.43 24.43 -0.62
CA ASP A 132 -2.19 25.17 0.64
C ASP A 132 -3.20 26.33 0.84
N LEU A 133 -4.48 26.10 0.45
CA LEU A 133 -5.49 27.15 0.38
C LEU A 133 -5.68 27.91 1.69
N ARG A 134 -5.62 27.23 2.83
CA ARG A 134 -5.78 27.87 4.14
C ARG A 134 -4.71 28.94 4.34
N GLN A 135 -3.45 28.61 4.12
CA GLN A 135 -2.33 29.53 4.31
C GLN A 135 -2.46 30.75 3.40
N HIS A 136 -2.69 30.55 2.10
CA HIS A 136 -2.81 31.65 1.15
C HIS A 136 -3.98 32.60 1.48
N ILE A 137 -5.10 32.08 2.01
CA ILE A 137 -6.22 32.91 2.41
C ILE A 137 -5.88 33.69 3.71
N GLU A 138 -5.28 33.03 4.72
CA GLU A 138 -4.87 33.65 5.97
C GLU A 138 -3.83 34.76 5.76
N GLU A 139 -2.94 34.64 4.78
CA GLU A 139 -1.98 35.67 4.36
C GLU A 139 -2.65 36.96 3.86
N THR A 140 -3.91 36.91 3.42
CA THR A 140 -4.69 38.11 3.05
C THR A 140 -5.39 38.79 4.23
N GLY A 141 -5.25 38.27 5.45
CA GLY A 141 -5.90 38.76 6.67
C GLY A 141 -7.32 38.22 6.87
N VAL A 142 -7.77 37.29 6.06
CA VAL A 142 -9.08 36.62 6.20
C VAL A 142 -8.96 35.45 7.17
N VAL A 143 -9.92 35.32 8.10
CA VAL A 143 -9.95 34.21 9.07
C VAL A 143 -10.45 32.95 8.37
N VAL A 144 -9.68 31.87 8.41
CA VAL A 144 -10.09 30.53 7.92
C VAL A 144 -10.32 29.59 9.08
N VAL A 145 -11.48 28.93 9.08
CA VAL A 145 -11.85 27.96 10.11
C VAL A 145 -12.11 26.60 9.47
N GLU A 146 -11.27 25.62 9.84
CA GLU A 146 -11.49 24.22 9.49
C GLU A 146 -12.66 23.67 10.30
N THR A 147 -13.60 23.00 9.63
CA THR A 147 -14.87 22.57 10.23
C THR A 147 -14.98 21.06 10.46
N ASP A 148 -14.07 20.27 9.92
CA ASP A 148 -13.87 18.86 10.25
C ASP A 148 -13.07 18.79 11.56
N LEU A 149 -13.45 17.96 12.51
CA LEU A 149 -12.77 17.88 13.80
C LEU A 149 -11.29 17.50 13.66
N GLY A 150 -10.98 16.51 12.81
CA GLY A 150 -9.59 16.11 12.56
C GLY A 150 -8.76 17.24 11.94
N GLU A 151 -9.30 17.95 10.93
CA GLU A 151 -8.64 19.11 10.33
C GLU A 151 -8.53 20.29 11.32
N ARG A 152 -9.54 20.50 12.20
CA ARG A 152 -9.48 21.51 13.25
C ARG A 152 -8.35 21.21 14.24
N ILE A 153 -8.19 19.96 14.66
CA ILE A 153 -7.06 19.53 15.52
C ILE A 153 -5.73 19.87 14.85
N ILE A 154 -5.58 19.50 13.56
CA ILE A 154 -4.36 19.78 12.78
C ILE A 154 -4.11 21.28 12.63
N GLN A 155 -5.18 22.07 12.37
CA GLN A 155 -5.08 23.54 12.32
C GLN A 155 -4.58 24.11 13.64
N LEU A 156 -5.15 23.70 14.77
CA LEU A 156 -4.73 24.15 16.11
C LEU A 156 -3.30 23.71 16.46
N ALA A 157 -2.87 22.53 15.99
CA ALA A 157 -1.52 22.01 16.17
C ALA A 157 -0.50 22.64 15.21
N ASN A 158 -0.94 23.42 14.22
CA ASN A 158 -0.11 23.94 13.14
C ASN A 158 0.70 22.84 12.44
N GLN A 159 0.01 21.73 12.09
CA GLN A 159 0.60 20.58 11.42
C GLN A 159 -0.09 20.34 10.06
N ARG A 160 0.48 19.42 9.26
CA ARG A 160 -0.16 18.86 8.07
C ARG A 160 -0.94 17.60 8.43
N PRO A 161 -1.98 17.23 7.66
CA PRO A 161 -2.69 15.97 7.85
C PRO A 161 -1.76 14.76 7.76
N ALA A 162 -1.83 13.84 8.74
CA ALA A 162 -1.04 12.61 8.75
C ALA A 162 -1.69 11.45 7.97
N HIS A 163 -2.98 11.57 7.61
CA HIS A 163 -3.74 10.55 6.89
C HIS A 163 -4.83 11.19 6.04
N MET A 164 -5.16 10.59 4.87
CA MET A 164 -6.11 11.17 3.91
C MET A 164 -7.54 11.32 4.46
N ILE A 165 -8.01 10.43 5.32
CA ILE A 165 -9.38 10.50 5.89
C ILE A 165 -9.40 10.74 7.40
N ALA A 166 -8.33 10.46 8.12
CA ALA A 166 -8.19 10.67 9.55
C ALA A 166 -6.97 11.57 9.84
N PRO A 167 -7.06 12.90 9.62
CA PRO A 167 -5.91 13.82 9.62
C PRO A 167 -5.05 13.74 10.88
N ALA A 168 -5.68 13.60 12.04
CA ALA A 168 -5.04 13.58 13.36
C ALA A 168 -4.77 12.16 13.91
N ILE A 169 -4.78 11.12 13.07
CA ILE A 169 -4.61 9.70 13.48
C ILE A 169 -3.33 9.43 14.29
N HIS A 170 -2.32 10.28 14.14
CA HIS A 170 -1.03 10.19 14.84
C HIS A 170 -1.06 10.76 16.26
N MET A 171 -2.17 11.39 16.67
CA MET A 171 -2.30 12.03 17.98
C MET A 171 -3.14 11.17 18.93
N THR A 172 -2.72 11.13 20.19
CA THR A 172 -3.51 10.49 21.27
C THR A 172 -4.61 11.42 21.77
N VAL A 173 -5.65 10.86 22.40
CA VAL A 173 -6.74 11.64 23.03
C VAL A 173 -6.17 12.66 24.02
N ARG A 174 -5.14 12.31 24.79
CA ARG A 174 -4.46 13.20 25.72
C ARG A 174 -3.85 14.41 25.01
N GLN A 175 -3.09 14.19 23.94
CA GLN A 175 -2.47 15.29 23.17
C GLN A 175 -3.53 16.22 22.56
N VAL A 176 -4.65 15.68 22.08
CA VAL A 176 -5.79 16.48 21.59
C VAL A 176 -6.41 17.27 22.73
N THR A 177 -6.61 16.68 23.91
CA THR A 177 -7.14 17.35 25.09
C THR A 177 -6.28 18.52 25.54
N ASP A 178 -4.96 18.34 25.61
CA ASP A 178 -3.99 19.38 25.96
C ASP A 178 -4.03 20.54 24.96
N LEU A 179 -4.15 20.22 23.66
CA LEU A 179 -4.26 21.19 22.59
C LEU A 179 -5.52 22.05 22.73
N PHE A 180 -6.69 21.42 22.95
CA PHE A 180 -7.96 22.14 23.17
C PHE A 180 -7.95 22.95 24.46
N SER A 181 -7.37 22.42 25.56
CA SER A 181 -7.22 23.12 26.82
C SER A 181 -6.40 24.41 26.66
N LYS A 182 -5.29 24.33 25.93
CA LYS A 182 -4.44 25.48 25.59
C LYS A 182 -5.19 26.51 24.74
N HIS A 183 -5.90 26.05 23.71
CA HIS A 183 -6.65 26.94 22.81
C HIS A 183 -7.79 27.68 23.52
N LEU A 184 -8.51 27.00 24.40
CA LEU A 184 -9.66 27.57 25.13
C LEU A 184 -9.29 28.30 26.41
N GLY A 185 -8.04 28.20 26.87
CA GLY A 185 -7.58 28.78 28.14
C GLY A 185 -8.22 28.16 29.39
N LYS A 186 -8.78 26.94 29.29
CA LYS A 186 -9.42 26.20 30.39
C LYS A 186 -9.23 24.69 30.22
N PRO A 187 -9.23 23.93 31.33
CA PRO A 187 -9.11 22.48 31.25
C PRO A 187 -10.25 21.84 30.45
N VAL A 188 -9.91 20.89 29.58
CA VAL A 188 -10.83 20.03 28.81
C VAL A 188 -10.65 18.59 29.30
N PRO A 189 -11.72 17.82 29.56
CA PRO A 189 -11.60 16.44 29.95
C PRO A 189 -11.06 15.55 28.80
N PRO A 190 -10.27 14.50 29.09
CA PRO A 190 -9.75 13.56 28.08
C PRO A 190 -10.83 12.56 27.62
N ASP A 191 -11.92 13.07 27.14
CA ASP A 191 -13.11 12.35 26.69
C ASP A 191 -13.46 12.79 25.27
N PRO A 192 -13.43 11.88 24.26
CA PRO A 192 -13.75 12.20 22.89
C PRO A 192 -15.13 12.82 22.66
N GLU A 193 -16.16 12.40 23.41
CA GLU A 193 -17.51 12.94 23.29
C GLU A 193 -17.57 14.40 23.76
N GLN A 194 -16.94 14.71 24.88
CA GLN A 194 -16.86 16.07 25.42
C GLN A 194 -16.03 16.99 24.51
N ILE A 195 -14.88 16.51 24.00
CA ILE A 195 -14.07 17.27 23.03
C ILE A 195 -14.90 17.58 21.78
N THR A 196 -15.68 16.62 21.27
CA THR A 196 -16.56 16.79 20.10
C THR A 196 -17.68 17.81 20.40
N ALA A 197 -18.28 17.76 21.59
CA ALA A 197 -19.31 18.72 22.02
C ALA A 197 -18.75 20.15 22.11
N ILE A 198 -17.55 20.32 22.68
CA ILE A 198 -16.84 21.60 22.77
C ILE A 198 -16.52 22.14 21.37
N ALA A 199 -15.99 21.32 20.49
CA ALA A 199 -15.71 21.68 19.09
C ALA A 199 -16.98 22.14 18.35
N ARG A 200 -18.08 21.40 18.52
CA ARG A 200 -19.39 21.75 17.94
C ARG A 200 -19.86 23.14 18.39
N GLU A 201 -19.76 23.42 19.69
CA GLU A 201 -20.20 24.73 20.23
C GLU A 201 -19.31 25.86 19.71
N SER A 202 -18.01 25.68 19.68
CA SER A 202 -17.07 26.69 19.17
C SER A 202 -17.32 26.99 17.69
N LEU A 203 -17.53 25.97 16.86
CA LEU A 203 -17.72 26.12 15.42
C LEU A 203 -19.09 26.72 15.04
N ARG A 204 -20.09 26.64 15.93
CA ARG A 204 -21.44 27.13 15.65
C ARG A 204 -21.46 28.60 15.23
N GLN A 205 -20.73 29.46 15.94
CA GLN A 205 -20.66 30.88 15.64
C GLN A 205 -19.92 31.15 14.33
N ASP A 206 -18.89 30.36 14.05
CA ASP A 206 -18.12 30.47 12.81
C ASP A 206 -19.00 30.15 11.59
N PHE A 207 -19.80 29.07 11.64
CA PHE A 207 -20.77 28.75 10.58
C PHE A 207 -21.78 29.86 10.33
N LEU A 208 -22.31 30.48 11.41
CA LEU A 208 -23.32 31.52 11.31
C LEU A 208 -22.77 32.86 10.83
N ALA A 209 -21.49 33.13 11.04
CA ALA A 209 -20.79 34.35 10.66
C ALA A 209 -19.99 34.22 9.37
N ALA A 210 -20.02 33.06 8.71
CA ALA A 210 -19.23 32.82 7.52
C ALA A 210 -19.71 33.61 6.31
N ASP A 211 -18.80 34.30 5.63
CA ASP A 211 -19.04 35.01 4.37
C ASP A 211 -18.89 34.05 3.18
N VAL A 212 -17.93 33.13 3.24
CA VAL A 212 -17.63 32.16 2.19
C VAL A 212 -17.48 30.76 2.78
N GLY A 213 -18.06 29.77 2.11
CA GLY A 213 -17.85 28.36 2.39
C GLY A 213 -16.95 27.72 1.32
N ILE A 214 -15.89 27.04 1.73
CA ILE A 214 -15.00 26.31 0.81
C ILE A 214 -15.08 24.81 1.05
N THR A 215 -15.22 24.04 -0.03
CA THR A 215 -15.27 22.58 0.00
C THR A 215 -14.51 21.95 -1.17
N GLY A 216 -14.33 20.63 -1.13
CA GLY A 216 -13.93 19.84 -2.28
C GLY A 216 -15.14 19.17 -2.93
N ALA A 217 -14.89 18.08 -3.68
CA ALA A 217 -15.91 17.14 -4.11
C ALA A 217 -15.35 15.70 -4.02
N ASN A 218 -16.19 14.78 -3.54
CA ASN A 218 -15.87 13.36 -3.66
C ASN A 218 -16.11 12.88 -5.09
N PHE A 219 -17.24 13.30 -5.67
CA PHE A 219 -17.61 13.04 -7.07
C PHE A 219 -18.29 14.28 -7.67
N ALA A 220 -18.13 14.47 -8.98
CA ALA A 220 -18.83 15.45 -9.79
C ALA A 220 -19.56 14.71 -10.93
N ILE A 221 -20.82 15.02 -11.18
CA ILE A 221 -21.71 14.25 -12.05
C ILE A 221 -21.93 15.01 -13.35
N ALA A 222 -21.44 14.49 -14.47
CA ALA A 222 -21.47 15.14 -15.76
C ALA A 222 -22.89 15.42 -16.25
N GLU A 223 -23.79 14.45 -16.16
CA GLU A 223 -25.18 14.59 -16.64
C GLU A 223 -25.98 15.70 -15.93
N SER A 224 -25.66 16.00 -14.67
CA SER A 224 -26.45 16.95 -13.87
C SER A 224 -25.71 18.23 -13.50
N GLY A 225 -24.38 18.26 -13.58
CA GLY A 225 -23.55 19.35 -13.05
C GLY A 225 -23.55 19.44 -11.53
N ALA A 226 -23.99 18.39 -10.82
CA ALA A 226 -23.99 18.32 -9.37
C ALA A 226 -22.66 17.79 -8.83
N ILE A 227 -22.32 18.16 -7.58
CA ILE A 227 -21.21 17.56 -6.83
C ILE A 227 -21.74 16.79 -5.62
N ILE A 228 -21.03 15.72 -5.24
CA ILE A 228 -21.32 14.91 -4.06
C ILE A 228 -20.23 15.13 -3.01
N LEU A 229 -20.67 15.37 -1.78
CA LEU A 229 -19.83 15.46 -0.58
C LEU A 229 -20.23 14.36 0.41
N VAL A 230 -19.23 13.72 0.97
CA VAL A 230 -19.37 12.67 1.99
C VAL A 230 -18.76 13.17 3.29
N THR A 231 -19.54 13.24 4.34
CA THR A 231 -19.10 13.66 5.68
C THR A 231 -19.76 12.83 6.77
N ASN A 232 -19.09 12.71 7.92
CA ASN A 232 -19.66 12.05 9.10
C ASN A 232 -20.21 13.04 10.13
N GLU A 233 -19.85 14.31 10.04
CA GLU A 233 -20.12 15.35 11.05
C GLU A 233 -21.22 16.35 10.62
N GLY A 234 -21.67 16.30 9.37
CA GLY A 234 -22.62 17.26 8.81
C GLY A 234 -22.02 18.63 8.46
N ASN A 235 -20.74 18.85 8.74
CA ASN A 235 -20.00 20.09 8.47
C ASN A 235 -20.03 20.49 6.98
N GLY A 236 -19.85 19.55 6.06
CA GLY A 236 -19.91 19.80 4.62
C GLY A 236 -21.28 20.38 4.19
N ARG A 237 -22.39 19.92 4.80
CA ARG A 237 -23.73 20.50 4.56
C ARG A 237 -23.81 21.95 5.04
N LEU A 238 -23.29 22.24 6.24
CA LEU A 238 -23.33 23.61 6.79
C LEU A 238 -22.43 24.56 5.98
N VAL A 239 -21.24 24.12 5.57
CA VAL A 239 -20.34 24.89 4.71
C VAL A 239 -20.95 25.22 3.35
N THR A 240 -21.76 24.32 2.79
CA THR A 240 -22.38 24.52 1.46
C THR A 240 -23.74 25.17 1.48
N SER A 241 -24.39 25.38 2.64
CA SER A 241 -25.76 25.91 2.71
C SER A 241 -25.93 27.20 3.51
N LEU A 242 -25.01 27.53 4.43
CA LEU A 242 -25.13 28.71 5.27
C LEU A 242 -24.50 29.98 4.68
N PRO A 243 -23.24 29.92 4.14
CA PRO A 243 -22.60 31.12 3.60
C PRO A 243 -23.26 31.61 2.32
N PRO A 244 -23.28 32.92 2.07
CA PRO A 244 -23.84 33.51 0.84
C PRO A 244 -23.07 33.13 -0.41
N ILE A 245 -21.78 32.78 -0.29
CA ILE A 245 -20.95 32.35 -1.39
C ILE A 245 -20.36 30.99 -1.04
N THR A 246 -20.36 30.06 -1.99
CA THR A 246 -19.72 28.77 -1.86
C THR A 246 -18.73 28.50 -3.00
N ILE A 247 -17.57 27.95 -2.68
CA ILE A 247 -16.52 27.59 -3.62
C ILE A 247 -16.21 26.11 -3.44
N ALA A 248 -16.42 25.29 -4.48
CA ALA A 248 -15.97 23.91 -4.51
C ALA A 248 -14.73 23.80 -5.39
N VAL A 249 -13.60 23.32 -4.82
CA VAL A 249 -12.34 23.12 -5.54
C VAL A 249 -12.05 21.63 -5.63
N PHE A 250 -11.97 21.09 -6.84
CA PHE A 250 -11.75 19.67 -7.04
C PHE A 250 -11.02 19.37 -8.36
N GLY A 251 -10.30 18.25 -8.39
CA GLY A 251 -9.60 17.80 -9.59
C GLY A 251 -10.57 17.23 -10.64
N SER A 252 -10.20 17.35 -11.90
CA SER A 252 -10.98 16.84 -13.04
C SER A 252 -11.25 15.33 -12.95
N GLU A 253 -10.36 14.56 -12.28
CA GLU A 253 -10.52 13.14 -12.04
C GLU A 253 -11.72 12.75 -11.16
N LYS A 254 -12.39 13.73 -10.56
CA LYS A 254 -13.61 13.51 -9.76
C LYS A 254 -14.88 13.41 -10.60
N ILE A 255 -14.81 13.79 -11.87
CA ILE A 255 -15.96 13.77 -12.77
C ILE A 255 -16.26 12.32 -13.18
N VAL A 256 -17.53 11.96 -13.08
CA VAL A 256 -18.11 10.69 -13.55
C VAL A 256 -19.36 10.98 -14.37
N SER A 257 -19.75 10.04 -15.24
CA SER A 257 -20.82 10.30 -16.21
C SER A 257 -22.19 10.50 -15.57
N THR A 258 -22.61 9.56 -14.67
CA THR A 258 -23.98 9.49 -14.14
C THR A 258 -24.03 9.48 -12.63
N ILE A 259 -25.21 9.75 -12.07
CA ILE A 259 -25.48 9.63 -10.63
C ILE A 259 -25.32 8.16 -10.17
N GLN A 260 -25.70 7.19 -11.02
CA GLN A 260 -25.60 5.79 -10.71
C GLN A 260 -24.13 5.34 -10.54
N ASP A 261 -23.24 5.85 -11.40
CA ASP A 261 -21.81 5.63 -11.28
C ASP A 261 -21.27 6.20 -9.97
N ALA A 262 -21.63 7.44 -9.67
CA ALA A 262 -21.24 8.12 -8.44
C ALA A 262 -21.70 7.35 -7.18
N LEU A 263 -22.94 6.82 -7.15
CA LEU A 263 -23.45 6.03 -6.03
C LEU A 263 -22.75 4.69 -5.87
N THR A 264 -22.38 4.04 -6.98
CA THR A 264 -21.57 2.80 -6.95
C THR A 264 -20.18 3.07 -6.35
N LEU A 265 -19.52 4.13 -6.80
CA LEU A 265 -18.22 4.55 -6.26
C LEU A 265 -18.31 5.01 -4.80
N LEU A 266 -19.39 5.69 -4.43
CA LEU A 266 -19.68 6.08 -3.06
C LEU A 266 -19.75 4.86 -2.13
N ARG A 267 -20.45 3.80 -2.54
CA ARG A 267 -20.54 2.56 -1.79
C ARG A 267 -19.15 1.92 -1.57
N ALA A 268 -18.35 1.82 -2.64
CA ALA A 268 -16.98 1.31 -2.56
C ALA A 268 -16.08 2.19 -1.66
N LEU A 269 -16.23 3.52 -1.73
CA LEU A 269 -15.52 4.49 -0.90
C LEU A 269 -15.80 4.27 0.60
N VAL A 270 -17.07 4.17 0.97
CA VAL A 270 -17.51 4.09 2.37
C VAL A 270 -17.11 2.75 2.99
N LEU A 271 -17.28 1.64 2.26
CA LEU A 271 -16.85 0.32 2.70
C LEU A 271 -15.33 0.27 2.96
N SER A 272 -14.54 0.81 2.02
CA SER A 272 -13.06 0.74 2.10
C SER A 272 -12.45 1.74 3.08
N GLY A 273 -13.06 2.92 3.24
CA GLY A 273 -12.44 4.01 3.98
C GLY A 273 -12.88 4.10 5.44
N VAL A 274 -14.16 3.82 5.72
CA VAL A 274 -14.71 3.93 7.09
C VAL A 274 -15.22 2.59 7.64
N GLY A 275 -15.15 1.53 6.86
CA GLY A 275 -15.61 0.21 7.30
C GLY A 275 -17.10 0.14 7.64
N LYS A 276 -17.93 0.88 6.91
CA LYS A 276 -19.40 0.95 7.14
C LYS A 276 -20.16 0.74 5.86
N LYS A 277 -21.37 0.21 5.93
CA LYS A 277 -22.27 0.06 4.78
C LYS A 277 -22.77 1.40 4.22
N ILE A 278 -22.97 2.35 5.10
CA ILE A 278 -23.46 3.71 4.80
C ILE A 278 -22.66 4.74 5.59
N THR A 279 -22.56 5.95 5.04
CA THR A 279 -22.00 7.11 5.72
C THR A 279 -23.11 7.90 6.44
N SER A 280 -22.73 8.78 7.38
CA SER A 280 -23.68 9.59 8.13
C SER A 280 -24.40 10.61 7.24
N TYR A 281 -23.66 11.27 6.35
CA TYR A 281 -24.20 12.31 5.48
C TYR A 281 -23.65 12.20 4.06
N VAL A 282 -24.56 12.21 3.08
CA VAL A 282 -24.28 12.45 1.67
C VAL A 282 -24.99 13.74 1.29
N THR A 283 -24.22 14.74 0.85
CA THR A 283 -24.76 16.02 0.40
C THR A 283 -24.56 16.14 -1.09
N ILE A 284 -25.62 16.32 -1.84
CA ILE A 284 -25.59 16.59 -3.27
C ILE A 284 -26.00 18.05 -3.46
N THR A 285 -25.15 18.82 -4.12
CA THR A 285 -25.44 20.25 -4.39
C THR A 285 -25.34 20.50 -5.89
N ARG A 286 -26.33 21.27 -6.37
CA ARG A 286 -26.48 21.66 -7.78
C ARG A 286 -27.07 23.05 -7.88
N GLY A 287 -26.25 24.05 -8.14
CA GLY A 287 -26.67 25.44 -8.14
C GLY A 287 -26.90 26.02 -6.74
N GLY A 288 -27.05 27.31 -6.65
CA GLY A 288 -27.25 28.01 -5.38
C GLY A 288 -28.68 27.84 -4.84
N SER A 289 -28.78 27.59 -3.53
CA SER A 289 -30.07 27.57 -2.81
C SER A 289 -30.46 28.97 -2.35
N LYS A 290 -31.75 29.18 -1.98
CA LYS A 290 -32.17 30.41 -1.33
C LYS A 290 -31.72 30.45 0.12
N LEU A 291 -31.05 31.53 0.49
CA LEU A 291 -30.57 31.76 1.84
C LEU A 291 -31.75 32.12 2.78
N ALA A 292 -31.86 31.40 3.87
CA ALA A 292 -32.96 31.59 4.85
C ALA A 292 -33.00 33.01 5.45
N LYS A 293 -31.84 33.66 5.65
CA LYS A 293 -31.75 34.99 6.25
C LYS A 293 -32.15 36.12 5.31
N THR A 294 -31.84 36.02 4.03
CA THR A 294 -31.94 37.14 3.07
C THR A 294 -32.92 36.86 1.94
N GLY A 295 -33.32 35.61 1.72
CA GLY A 295 -34.10 35.18 0.56
C GLY A 295 -33.36 35.29 -0.78
N LEU A 296 -32.10 35.75 -0.78
CA LEU A 296 -31.27 35.84 -1.97
C LEU A 296 -30.79 34.44 -2.38
N THR A 297 -30.50 34.26 -3.66
CA THR A 297 -29.89 33.03 -4.16
C THR A 297 -28.40 33.03 -3.82
N GLN A 298 -27.94 31.95 -3.21
CA GLN A 298 -26.51 31.72 -2.92
C GLN A 298 -25.69 31.70 -4.22
N GLU A 299 -24.57 32.37 -4.20
CA GLU A 299 -23.59 32.32 -5.30
C GLU A 299 -22.74 31.07 -5.16
N GLN A 300 -22.65 30.26 -6.22
CA GLN A 300 -21.89 29.01 -6.21
C GLN A 300 -20.85 29.02 -7.31
N HIS A 301 -19.59 28.72 -6.90
CA HIS A 301 -18.42 28.59 -7.79
C HIS A 301 -17.86 27.17 -7.76
N PHE A 302 -17.59 26.62 -8.93
CA PHE A 302 -16.82 25.39 -9.08
C PHE A 302 -15.49 25.71 -9.75
N ILE A 303 -14.38 25.35 -9.12
CA ILE A 303 -13.03 25.48 -9.66
C ILE A 303 -12.52 24.06 -9.93
N ILE A 304 -12.37 23.73 -11.22
CA ILE A 304 -11.92 22.41 -11.67
C ILE A 304 -10.42 22.51 -11.97
N LEU A 305 -9.65 21.71 -11.24
CA LEU A 305 -8.19 21.77 -11.23
C LEU A 305 -7.59 20.68 -12.12
N ASP A 306 -6.64 21.05 -12.98
CA ASP A 306 -5.75 20.10 -13.68
C ASP A 306 -4.52 19.75 -12.83
N ASN A 307 -3.63 20.67 -12.62
CA ASN A 307 -2.40 20.53 -11.81
C ASN A 307 -1.69 19.18 -12.01
N GLY A 308 -1.35 18.87 -13.27
CA GLY A 308 -0.63 17.66 -13.66
C GLY A 308 -1.50 16.43 -13.99
N ARG A 309 -2.83 16.48 -13.76
CA ARG A 309 -3.75 15.35 -14.02
C ARG A 309 -3.80 14.97 -15.50
N SER A 310 -3.82 15.94 -16.39
CA SER A 310 -3.75 15.70 -17.84
C SER A 310 -2.45 15.03 -18.28
N THR A 311 -1.33 15.36 -17.63
CA THR A 311 -0.05 14.72 -17.89
C THR A 311 -0.04 13.28 -17.35
N MET A 312 -0.54 13.07 -16.13
CA MET A 312 -0.71 11.75 -15.52
C MET A 312 -1.63 10.85 -16.35
N ARG A 313 -2.72 11.40 -16.92
CA ARG A 313 -3.66 10.67 -17.79
C ARG A 313 -2.99 10.10 -19.05
N ARG A 314 -2.04 10.84 -19.63
CA ARG A 314 -1.30 10.41 -20.84
C ARG A 314 -0.22 9.38 -20.56
N ASP A 315 0.21 9.23 -19.32
CA ASP A 315 1.20 8.23 -18.92
C ASP A 315 0.52 6.90 -18.65
N SER A 316 0.80 5.89 -19.47
CA SER A 316 0.16 4.56 -19.39
C SER A 316 0.37 3.85 -18.04
N THR A 317 1.48 4.13 -17.34
CA THR A 317 1.76 3.56 -16.01
C THR A 317 1.02 4.30 -14.92
N PHE A 318 0.99 5.64 -14.96
CA PHE A 318 0.48 6.47 -13.87
C PHE A 318 -0.99 6.84 -13.99
N ARG A 319 -1.59 6.64 -15.16
CA ARG A 319 -2.99 6.93 -15.44
C ARG A 319 -3.96 6.34 -14.40
N GLU A 320 -3.72 5.12 -13.94
CA GLU A 320 -4.55 4.48 -12.93
C GLU A 320 -4.56 5.21 -11.58
N ALA A 321 -3.57 6.06 -11.28
CA ALA A 321 -3.61 6.88 -10.06
C ALA A 321 -4.84 7.82 -10.04
N LEU A 322 -5.34 8.25 -11.21
CA LEU A 322 -6.57 9.06 -11.34
C LEU A 322 -7.85 8.30 -10.96
N TYR A 323 -7.80 6.96 -10.87
CA TYR A 323 -8.94 6.16 -10.38
C TYR A 323 -9.14 6.28 -8.87
N CYS A 324 -8.17 6.84 -8.14
CA CYS A 324 -8.15 6.88 -6.68
C CYS A 324 -9.38 7.57 -6.09
N LEU A 325 -10.13 6.84 -5.25
CA LEU A 325 -11.30 7.34 -4.52
C LEU A 325 -10.93 8.17 -3.27
N ARG A 326 -9.65 8.22 -2.87
CA ARG A 326 -9.15 8.85 -1.64
C ARG A 326 -9.68 8.19 -0.36
N CYS A 327 -9.96 6.89 -0.39
CA CYS A 327 -10.51 6.14 0.74
C CYS A 327 -9.52 5.86 1.87
N GLY A 328 -8.20 6.00 1.66
CA GLY A 328 -7.19 5.75 2.69
C GLY A 328 -6.87 4.28 2.96
N ALA A 329 -7.60 3.30 2.41
CA ALA A 329 -7.38 1.87 2.69
C ALA A 329 -5.94 1.39 2.43
N CYS A 330 -5.26 1.96 1.43
CA CYS A 330 -3.84 1.68 1.17
C CYS A 330 -2.90 2.19 2.26
N ASN A 331 -3.28 3.24 2.99
CA ASN A 331 -2.55 3.74 4.16
C ASN A 331 -2.74 2.80 5.34
N ASP A 332 -3.99 2.41 5.61
CA ASP A 332 -4.35 1.56 6.74
C ASP A 332 -3.70 0.18 6.70
N ILE A 333 -3.58 -0.42 5.50
CA ILE A 333 -2.96 -1.74 5.35
C ILE A 333 -1.43 -1.72 5.27
N CYS A 334 -0.82 -0.54 5.00
CA CYS A 334 0.60 -0.45 4.70
C CYS A 334 1.48 -0.62 5.95
N PRO A 335 2.37 -1.63 6.00
CA PRO A 335 3.18 -1.90 7.18
C PRO A 335 4.10 -0.73 7.59
N THR A 336 4.68 -0.02 6.63
CA THR A 336 5.57 1.12 6.90
C THR A 336 4.79 2.38 7.25
N PHE A 337 3.62 2.61 6.66
CA PHE A 337 2.76 3.71 7.04
C PHE A 337 2.25 3.59 8.49
N ARG A 338 1.96 2.38 8.95
CA ARG A 338 1.57 2.09 10.35
C ARG A 338 2.64 2.50 11.37
N ILE A 339 3.92 2.54 10.96
CA ILE A 339 5.02 2.98 11.82
C ILE A 339 5.22 4.49 11.76
N PHE A 340 5.11 5.07 10.57
CA PHE A 340 5.59 6.43 10.30
C PHE A 340 4.49 7.47 10.07
N GLY A 341 3.30 7.05 9.64
CA GLY A 341 2.25 7.97 9.21
C GLY A 341 2.63 8.82 8.00
N GLY A 342 1.76 9.75 7.64
CA GLY A 342 1.92 10.59 6.45
C GLY A 342 2.99 11.67 6.56
N HIS A 343 3.42 12.04 7.77
CA HIS A 343 4.48 13.03 7.95
C HIS A 343 5.86 12.54 7.49
N VAL A 344 6.07 11.23 7.52
CA VAL A 344 7.31 10.60 7.05
C VAL A 344 7.09 9.86 5.73
N PHE A 345 5.98 9.10 5.62
CA PHE A 345 5.61 8.40 4.40
C PHE A 345 4.51 9.15 3.66
N GLY A 346 4.83 10.32 3.13
CA GLY A 346 3.91 11.14 2.35
C GLY A 346 4.39 12.57 2.15
N HIS A 347 3.60 13.29 1.37
CA HIS A 347 3.65 14.73 1.17
C HIS A 347 2.25 15.27 1.47
N ILE A 348 1.57 15.95 0.54
CA ILE A 348 0.13 16.29 0.68
C ILE A 348 -0.70 15.01 0.63
N TYR A 349 -0.47 14.19 -0.39
CA TYR A 349 -1.03 12.85 -0.47
C TYR A 349 -0.14 11.86 0.28
N THR A 350 -0.74 11.12 1.20
CA THR A 350 0.02 10.29 2.13
C THR A 350 0.02 8.81 1.75
N GLY A 351 1.05 8.09 2.18
CA GLY A 351 1.19 6.65 2.02
C GLY A 351 1.47 6.19 0.59
N PRO A 352 1.15 4.94 0.27
CA PRO A 352 1.55 4.33 -1.00
C PRO A 352 1.06 5.09 -2.24
N ILE A 353 -0.23 5.47 -2.29
CA ILE A 353 -0.78 6.22 -3.43
C ILE A 353 -0.26 7.66 -3.48
N GLY A 354 0.24 8.19 -2.36
CA GLY A 354 0.85 9.50 -2.30
C GLY A 354 2.12 9.62 -3.14
N VAL A 355 2.87 8.53 -3.32
CA VAL A 355 4.11 8.55 -4.11
C VAL A 355 3.85 8.96 -5.57
N PRO A 356 3.01 8.26 -6.35
CA PRO A 356 2.71 8.67 -7.73
C PRO A 356 2.00 10.03 -7.80
N TRP A 357 1.12 10.37 -6.85
CA TRP A 357 0.47 11.67 -6.86
C TRP A 357 1.46 12.82 -6.65
N THR A 358 2.39 12.69 -5.71
CA THR A 358 3.39 13.73 -5.44
C THR A 358 4.30 13.99 -6.64
N GLU A 359 4.66 12.97 -7.42
CA GLU A 359 5.45 13.16 -8.66
C GLU A 359 4.79 14.15 -9.62
N TYR A 360 3.47 14.10 -9.75
CA TYR A 360 2.73 14.91 -10.74
C TYR A 360 2.18 16.23 -10.18
N THR A 361 1.87 16.28 -8.88
CA THR A 361 1.31 17.49 -8.24
C THR A 361 2.36 18.36 -7.55
N SER A 362 3.58 17.84 -7.38
CA SER A 362 4.72 18.56 -6.80
C SER A 362 5.98 18.32 -7.65
N SER A 363 6.76 17.29 -7.31
CA SER A 363 7.97 16.95 -8.08
C SER A 363 8.39 15.50 -7.92
N LEU A 364 9.21 15.01 -8.88
CA LEU A 364 9.89 13.72 -8.76
C LEU A 364 10.81 13.68 -7.53
N ASP A 365 11.44 14.80 -7.17
CA ASP A 365 12.36 14.86 -6.04
C ASP A 365 11.62 14.71 -4.71
N ASP A 366 10.46 15.34 -4.57
CA ASP A 366 9.61 15.19 -3.39
C ASP A 366 9.07 13.75 -3.28
N ALA A 367 8.58 13.19 -4.38
CA ALA A 367 8.11 11.80 -4.41
C ALA A 367 9.22 10.80 -4.10
N GLY A 368 10.42 11.01 -4.67
CA GLY A 368 11.61 10.19 -4.49
C GLY A 368 12.16 10.21 -3.07
N GLU A 369 11.92 11.28 -2.29
CA GLU A 369 12.37 11.36 -0.89
C GLU A 369 11.77 10.23 -0.06
N PHE A 370 10.46 9.98 -0.13
CA PHE A 370 9.78 8.98 0.71
C PHE A 370 9.43 7.67 -0.01
N ALA A 371 9.57 7.58 -1.33
CA ALA A 371 9.35 6.33 -2.08
C ALA A 371 10.14 5.12 -1.54
N PRO A 372 11.39 5.27 -1.00
CA PRO A 372 12.14 4.16 -0.41
C PRO A 372 11.47 3.45 0.76
N LEU A 373 10.49 4.06 1.42
CA LEU A 373 9.70 3.43 2.49
C LEU A 373 8.72 2.37 1.97
N CYS A 374 8.44 2.34 0.67
CA CYS A 374 7.66 1.26 0.08
C CYS A 374 8.49 -0.03 0.00
N ILE A 375 7.99 -1.08 0.64
CA ILE A 375 8.59 -2.41 0.71
C ILE A 375 8.05 -3.40 -0.32
N SER A 376 7.29 -2.94 -1.30
CA SER A 376 6.75 -3.72 -2.44
C SER A 376 5.96 -4.97 -2.04
N CYS A 377 5.19 -4.91 -0.95
CA CYS A 377 4.42 -6.05 -0.42
C CYS A 377 3.10 -6.33 -1.17
N GLY A 378 2.67 -5.48 -2.10
CA GLY A 378 1.44 -5.65 -2.89
C GLY A 378 0.12 -5.36 -2.17
N LEU A 379 0.10 -5.27 -0.83
CA LEU A 379 -1.13 -5.15 -0.05
C LEU A 379 -1.98 -3.93 -0.41
N CYS A 380 -1.36 -2.80 -0.73
CA CYS A 380 -2.07 -1.57 -1.11
C CYS A 380 -2.85 -1.72 -2.43
N GLN A 381 -2.40 -2.58 -3.35
CA GLN A 381 -3.10 -2.91 -4.58
C GLN A 381 -4.27 -3.83 -4.28
N HIS A 382 -4.04 -4.92 -3.53
CA HIS A 382 -5.06 -5.91 -3.18
C HIS A 382 -6.25 -5.29 -2.41
N THR A 383 -5.97 -4.37 -1.47
CA THR A 383 -7.02 -3.69 -0.70
C THR A 383 -7.71 -2.54 -1.44
N CYS A 384 -7.19 -2.13 -2.60
CA CYS A 384 -7.72 -0.98 -3.34
C CYS A 384 -9.08 -1.31 -3.98
N PRO A 385 -10.16 -0.56 -3.67
CA PRO A 385 -11.50 -0.86 -4.20
C PRO A 385 -11.62 -0.70 -5.72
N VAL A 386 -10.64 -0.09 -6.36
CA VAL A 386 -10.54 0.06 -7.81
C VAL A 386 -9.26 -0.56 -8.36
N ASN A 387 -8.59 -1.40 -7.57
CA ASN A 387 -7.43 -2.23 -7.93
C ASN A 387 -6.34 -1.49 -8.72
N ILE A 388 -5.88 -0.34 -8.20
CA ILE A 388 -4.80 0.47 -8.78
C ILE A 388 -3.46 -0.26 -8.59
N ASN A 389 -2.64 -0.32 -9.65
CA ASN A 389 -1.31 -0.90 -9.61
C ASN A 389 -0.28 0.03 -8.92
N ILE A 390 -0.54 0.33 -7.64
CA ILE A 390 0.30 1.24 -6.84
C ILE A 390 1.75 0.77 -6.74
N PRO A 391 2.06 -0.53 -6.51
CA PRO A 391 3.44 -1.01 -6.40
C PRO A 391 4.28 -0.73 -7.66
N LEU A 392 3.73 -0.92 -8.85
CA LEU A 392 4.44 -0.64 -10.09
C LEU A 392 4.71 0.86 -10.27
N MET A 393 3.72 1.71 -9.96
CA MET A 393 3.92 3.16 -10.02
C MET A 393 5.05 3.61 -9.08
N ILE A 394 5.08 3.09 -7.84
CA ILE A 394 6.16 3.42 -6.89
C ILE A 394 7.51 2.92 -7.40
N ALA A 395 7.57 1.73 -7.98
CA ALA A 395 8.80 1.20 -8.57
C ALA A 395 9.29 2.10 -9.73
N ARG A 396 8.36 2.62 -10.55
CA ARG A 396 8.69 3.58 -11.62
C ARG A 396 9.15 4.94 -11.09
N VAL A 397 8.55 5.47 -10.01
CA VAL A 397 9.07 6.68 -9.34
C VAL A 397 10.49 6.45 -8.84
N LYS A 398 10.75 5.31 -8.19
CA LYS A 398 12.12 4.94 -7.75
C LYS A 398 13.09 4.83 -8.93
N GLU A 399 12.67 4.25 -10.07
CA GLU A 399 13.48 4.14 -11.29
C GLU A 399 13.84 5.52 -11.83
N LYS A 400 12.85 6.40 -12.06
CA LYS A 400 13.07 7.77 -12.54
C LYS A 400 13.97 8.57 -11.57
N TYR A 401 13.75 8.42 -10.26
CA TYR A 401 14.56 9.08 -9.24
C TYR A 401 16.02 8.60 -9.26
N THR A 402 16.24 7.28 -9.37
CA THR A 402 17.60 6.73 -9.44
C THR A 402 18.29 7.01 -10.77
N GLU A 403 17.57 7.14 -11.88
CA GLU A 403 18.12 7.61 -13.16
C GLU A 403 18.62 9.07 -13.06
N LYS A 404 17.91 9.92 -12.31
CA LYS A 404 18.28 11.33 -12.10
C LYS A 404 19.43 11.52 -11.10
N HIS A 405 19.40 10.79 -9.99
CA HIS A 405 20.30 11.03 -8.83
C HIS A 405 21.33 9.94 -8.58
N GLY A 406 21.28 8.83 -9.34
CA GLY A 406 22.07 7.64 -9.08
C GLY A 406 21.45 6.72 -8.02
N GLN A 407 21.89 5.46 -8.03
CA GLN A 407 21.43 4.44 -7.10
C GLN A 407 22.47 4.21 -5.99
N LEU A 408 22.03 4.14 -4.74
CA LEU A 408 22.89 3.76 -3.61
C LEU A 408 23.56 2.41 -3.89
N SER A 409 24.85 2.29 -3.57
CA SER A 409 25.66 1.07 -3.81
C SER A 409 25.03 -0.18 -3.18
N ILE A 410 24.50 -0.04 -1.97
CA ILE A 410 23.80 -1.13 -1.28
C ILE A 410 22.55 -1.59 -2.05
N ASN A 411 21.75 -0.66 -2.58
CA ASN A 411 20.55 -0.99 -3.35
C ASN A 411 20.92 -1.73 -4.63
N ARG A 412 21.99 -1.31 -5.32
CA ARG A 412 22.54 -2.01 -6.52
C ARG A 412 22.99 -3.43 -6.19
N THR A 413 23.67 -3.61 -5.07
CA THR A 413 24.11 -4.94 -4.60
C THR A 413 22.91 -5.83 -4.31
N LEU A 414 21.90 -5.32 -3.60
CA LEU A 414 20.72 -6.09 -3.21
C LEU A 414 19.72 -6.30 -4.37
N SER A 415 19.70 -5.43 -5.39
CA SER A 415 18.98 -5.69 -6.66
C SER A 415 19.48 -6.95 -7.36
N ASN A 416 20.79 -7.26 -7.24
CA ASN A 416 21.44 -8.44 -7.80
C ASN A 416 21.59 -9.59 -6.79
N TYR A 417 20.69 -9.68 -5.81
CA TYR A 417 20.79 -10.65 -4.71
C TYR A 417 20.92 -12.11 -5.17
N GLU A 418 20.24 -12.51 -6.24
CA GLU A 418 20.35 -13.86 -6.79
C GLU A 418 21.79 -14.20 -7.23
N SER A 419 22.47 -13.28 -7.89
CA SER A 419 23.86 -13.45 -8.30
C SER A 419 24.79 -13.57 -7.09
N PHE A 420 24.53 -12.79 -6.04
CA PHE A 420 25.23 -12.89 -4.77
C PHE A 420 25.03 -14.28 -4.14
N VAL A 421 23.80 -14.79 -4.07
CA VAL A 421 23.49 -16.11 -3.50
C VAL A 421 24.13 -17.23 -4.32
N LYS A 422 24.09 -17.15 -5.66
CA LYS A 422 24.79 -18.11 -6.54
C LYS A 422 26.27 -18.18 -6.25
N PHE A 423 26.92 -17.03 -6.14
CA PHE A 423 28.35 -16.97 -5.79
C PHE A 423 28.62 -17.55 -4.40
N ALA A 424 27.86 -17.11 -3.38
CA ALA A 424 27.98 -17.57 -2.01
C ALA A 424 27.73 -19.09 -1.88
N SER A 425 26.79 -19.64 -2.64
CA SER A 425 26.49 -21.07 -2.70
C SER A 425 27.66 -21.89 -3.31
N THR A 426 28.32 -21.37 -4.36
CA THR A 426 29.43 -22.01 -4.99
C THR A 426 30.60 -22.25 -4.01
N ILE A 427 30.83 -21.30 -3.10
CA ILE A 427 31.88 -21.38 -2.05
C ILE A 427 31.25 -21.55 -0.64
N ALA A 428 30.13 -22.24 -0.54
CA ALA A 428 29.29 -22.30 0.68
C ALA A 428 30.03 -22.59 2.00
N PRO A 429 30.99 -23.52 2.11
CA PRO A 429 31.71 -23.71 3.38
C PRO A 429 32.46 -22.46 3.84
N VAL A 430 33.07 -21.73 2.90
CA VAL A 430 33.82 -20.51 3.20
C VAL A 430 32.89 -19.36 3.50
N SER A 431 31.88 -19.12 2.64
CA SER A 431 30.90 -18.04 2.85
C SER A 431 30.14 -18.21 4.16
N ASN A 432 29.69 -19.42 4.49
CA ASN A 432 29.02 -19.71 5.76
C ASN A 432 29.91 -19.47 6.97
N PHE A 433 31.20 -19.92 6.90
CA PHE A 433 32.15 -19.68 7.97
C PHE A 433 32.39 -18.19 8.21
N MET A 434 32.58 -17.42 7.13
CA MET A 434 32.82 -15.98 7.21
C MET A 434 31.58 -15.24 7.74
N LEU A 435 30.39 -15.52 7.22
CA LEU A 435 29.14 -14.84 7.60
C LEU A 435 28.68 -15.16 9.04
N LYS A 436 29.10 -16.29 9.62
CA LYS A 436 28.92 -16.57 11.05
C LYS A 436 29.77 -15.65 11.94
N ARG A 437 30.90 -15.11 11.45
CA ARG A 437 31.84 -14.31 12.24
C ARG A 437 31.36 -12.84 12.33
N ARG A 438 31.11 -12.35 13.55
CA ARG A 438 30.65 -10.98 13.79
C ARG A 438 31.62 -9.93 13.23
N LEU A 439 32.92 -10.20 13.29
CA LEU A 439 33.93 -9.27 12.73
C LEU A 439 33.78 -9.12 11.23
N PHE A 440 33.59 -10.21 10.49
CA PHE A 440 33.37 -10.16 9.05
C PHE A 440 32.08 -9.42 8.69
N ARG A 441 30.99 -9.67 9.42
CA ARG A 441 29.73 -8.93 9.22
C ARG A 441 29.90 -7.43 9.48
N LYS A 442 30.72 -7.01 10.46
CA LYS A 442 31.05 -5.60 10.67
C LYS A 442 31.85 -4.99 9.51
N ILE A 443 32.71 -5.78 8.85
CA ILE A 443 33.40 -5.35 7.63
C ILE A 443 32.39 -5.15 6.51
N LEU A 444 31.48 -6.11 6.27
CA LEU A 444 30.41 -5.96 5.27
C LEU A 444 29.49 -4.75 5.57
N GLN A 445 29.24 -4.46 6.82
CA GLN A 445 28.48 -3.29 7.23
C GLN A 445 29.18 -1.99 6.82
N LYS A 446 30.50 -1.89 7.01
CA LYS A 446 31.27 -0.69 6.66
C LYS A 446 31.51 -0.55 5.14
N THR A 447 31.64 -1.66 4.41
CA THR A 447 32.04 -1.65 2.99
C THR A 447 30.85 -1.68 2.04
N ILE A 448 29.78 -2.43 2.39
CA ILE A 448 28.65 -2.68 1.51
C ILE A 448 27.35 -2.09 2.08
N GLY A 449 27.29 -1.82 3.39
CA GLY A 449 26.09 -1.32 4.05
C GLY A 449 25.12 -2.43 4.51
N LEU A 450 25.57 -3.67 4.67
CA LEU A 450 24.77 -4.78 5.21
C LEU A 450 24.84 -4.79 6.74
N ASP A 451 23.70 -4.84 7.44
CA ASP A 451 23.66 -4.77 8.91
C ASP A 451 24.28 -6.00 9.57
N ALA A 452 25.26 -5.77 10.45
CA ALA A 452 25.99 -6.83 11.15
C ALA A 452 25.13 -7.63 12.15
N ARG A 453 23.99 -7.09 12.57
CA ARG A 453 23.03 -7.73 13.48
C ARG A 453 22.18 -8.78 12.77
N ARG A 454 21.99 -8.62 11.44
CA ARG A 454 21.15 -9.52 10.64
C ARG A 454 21.82 -10.88 10.45
N PRO A 455 21.17 -12.00 10.80
CA PRO A 455 21.63 -13.33 10.39
C PRO A 455 21.48 -13.47 8.87
N PHE A 456 22.45 -14.17 8.25
CA PHE A 456 22.38 -14.53 6.84
C PHE A 456 21.87 -15.96 6.69
N PRO A 457 21.24 -16.31 5.55
CA PRO A 457 20.86 -17.68 5.25
C PRO A 457 22.12 -18.57 5.16
N ILE A 458 21.93 -19.86 5.41
CA ILE A 458 23.00 -20.87 5.24
C ILE A 458 22.98 -21.30 3.77
N PHE A 459 24.07 -21.07 3.06
CA PHE A 459 24.20 -21.48 1.66
C PHE A 459 24.62 -22.94 1.54
N THR A 460 24.23 -23.62 0.45
CA THR A 460 24.62 -25.00 0.20
C THR A 460 25.16 -25.18 -1.23
N ARG A 461 26.15 -26.07 -1.38
CA ARG A 461 26.63 -26.57 -2.69
C ARG A 461 25.73 -27.66 -3.27
N HIS A 462 24.96 -28.33 -2.40
CA HIS A 462 24.02 -29.37 -2.76
C HIS A 462 22.65 -28.73 -3.01
N THR A 463 22.54 -27.98 -4.10
CA THR A 463 21.33 -27.23 -4.42
C THR A 463 20.20 -28.19 -4.81
N PHE A 464 18.94 -27.72 -4.66
CA PHE A 464 17.78 -28.51 -5.06
C PHE A 464 17.82 -28.86 -6.55
N LYS A 465 18.15 -27.92 -7.43
CA LYS A 465 18.24 -28.16 -8.88
C LYS A 465 19.31 -29.21 -9.23
N LYS A 466 20.43 -29.30 -8.48
CA LYS A 466 21.42 -30.39 -8.67
C LYS A 466 20.86 -31.73 -8.24
N TRP A 467 20.17 -31.79 -7.10
CA TRP A 467 19.52 -32.99 -6.63
C TRP A 467 18.47 -33.48 -7.63
N PHE A 468 17.60 -32.60 -8.11
CA PHE A 468 16.50 -32.91 -9.04
C PHE A 468 16.99 -33.44 -10.39
N ARG A 469 18.18 -33.07 -10.87
CA ARG A 469 18.74 -33.61 -12.12
C ARG A 469 18.97 -35.13 -12.09
N SER A 470 19.15 -35.70 -10.91
CA SER A 470 19.30 -37.15 -10.69
C SER A 470 18.06 -37.82 -10.17
N HIS A 471 16.95 -37.05 -10.06
CA HIS A 471 15.68 -37.52 -9.57
C HIS A 471 14.73 -37.77 -10.75
N GLU A 472 14.14 -38.94 -10.81
CA GLU A 472 13.13 -39.30 -11.80
C GLU A 472 11.76 -39.06 -11.20
N SER A 473 10.99 -38.17 -11.81
CA SER A 473 9.61 -37.89 -11.41
C SER A 473 8.66 -38.59 -12.37
N THR A 474 7.68 -39.27 -11.81
CA THR A 474 6.67 -40.06 -12.57
C THR A 474 5.30 -39.73 -12.02
N GLY A 475 4.30 -39.64 -12.92
CA GLY A 475 2.92 -39.35 -12.56
C GLY A 475 2.10 -39.02 -13.80
N SER A 476 0.78 -38.99 -13.68
CA SER A 476 -0.12 -38.67 -14.77
C SER A 476 -0.37 -37.16 -14.96
N ARG A 477 -0.17 -36.36 -13.92
CA ARG A 477 -0.43 -34.92 -13.94
C ARG A 477 0.87 -34.17 -14.15
N ARG A 478 0.97 -33.36 -15.18
CA ARG A 478 2.18 -32.59 -15.48
C ARG A 478 2.22 -31.30 -14.67
N VAL A 479 3.32 -31.07 -13.93
CA VAL A 479 3.56 -29.89 -13.12
C VAL A 479 4.93 -29.29 -13.46
N ALA A 480 4.95 -28.01 -13.75
CA ALA A 480 6.15 -27.20 -13.90
C ALA A 480 6.44 -26.51 -12.54
N TYR A 481 7.50 -26.92 -11.84
CA TYR A 481 7.84 -26.31 -10.56
C TYR A 481 8.72 -25.07 -10.74
N PHE A 482 8.21 -23.91 -10.38
CA PHE A 482 8.98 -22.66 -10.32
C PHE A 482 9.68 -22.56 -8.96
N VAL A 483 10.99 -22.85 -8.97
CA VAL A 483 11.84 -22.95 -7.76
C VAL A 483 12.46 -21.59 -7.45
N ASP A 484 12.16 -21.02 -6.29
CA ASP A 484 12.79 -19.79 -5.83
C ASP A 484 14.25 -19.99 -5.39
N THR A 485 14.93 -18.85 -5.20
CA THR A 485 16.37 -18.82 -4.85
C THR A 485 16.67 -19.49 -3.50
N TYR A 486 15.78 -19.36 -2.51
CA TYR A 486 15.99 -19.95 -1.19
C TYR A 486 15.79 -21.46 -1.21
N ALA A 487 14.72 -21.94 -1.82
CA ALA A 487 14.45 -23.38 -1.97
C ALA A 487 15.52 -24.10 -2.81
N ASP A 488 16.17 -23.39 -3.77
CA ASP A 488 17.30 -23.97 -4.51
C ASP A 488 18.60 -23.98 -3.70
N MET A 489 19.04 -22.83 -3.17
CA MET A 489 20.42 -22.60 -2.75
C MET A 489 20.63 -22.45 -1.25
N CYS A 490 19.56 -22.30 -0.47
CA CYS A 490 19.64 -22.11 0.98
C CYS A 490 18.91 -23.21 1.75
N GLU A 491 17.72 -23.59 1.33
CA GLU A 491 16.85 -24.56 2.00
C GLU A 491 16.33 -25.62 1.01
N PRO A 492 17.21 -26.46 0.41
CA PRO A 492 16.80 -27.46 -0.61
C PRO A 492 15.78 -28.48 -0.10
N GLU A 493 15.63 -28.62 1.22
CA GLU A 493 14.61 -29.46 1.82
C GLU A 493 13.18 -28.99 1.52
N ILE A 494 12.99 -27.69 1.23
CA ILE A 494 11.70 -27.15 0.77
C ILE A 494 11.37 -27.75 -0.61
N GLY A 495 12.29 -27.64 -1.57
CA GLY A 495 12.11 -28.19 -2.91
C GLY A 495 11.86 -29.70 -2.89
N LYS A 496 12.60 -30.47 -2.07
CA LYS A 496 12.41 -31.91 -1.90
C LYS A 496 11.04 -32.25 -1.28
N ALA A 497 10.58 -31.45 -0.31
CA ALA A 497 9.27 -31.64 0.30
C ALA A 497 8.16 -31.36 -0.71
N VAL A 498 8.28 -30.28 -1.49
CA VAL A 498 7.34 -29.97 -2.59
C VAL A 498 7.27 -31.11 -3.59
N THR A 499 8.44 -31.62 -4.05
CA THR A 499 8.52 -32.76 -4.95
C THR A 499 7.81 -33.97 -4.36
N GLY A 500 8.12 -34.34 -3.12
CA GLY A 500 7.47 -35.50 -2.50
C GLY A 500 5.96 -35.35 -2.32
N LEU A 501 5.47 -34.15 -1.92
CA LEU A 501 4.04 -33.89 -1.82
C LEU A 501 3.30 -33.95 -3.16
N LEU A 502 3.93 -33.50 -4.24
CA LEU A 502 3.35 -33.58 -5.58
C LEU A 502 3.38 -35.02 -6.12
N GLU A 503 4.48 -35.74 -5.97
CA GLU A 503 4.63 -37.13 -6.47
C GLU A 503 3.70 -38.11 -5.76
N ILE A 504 3.51 -38.00 -4.45
CA ILE A 504 2.57 -38.85 -3.74
C ILE A 504 1.12 -38.63 -4.23
N ASN A 505 0.84 -37.49 -4.85
CA ASN A 505 -0.43 -37.15 -5.47
C ASN A 505 -0.43 -37.32 -7.01
N ASP A 506 0.39 -38.23 -7.51
CA ASP A 506 0.43 -38.63 -8.93
C ASP A 506 0.83 -37.48 -9.90
N CYS A 507 1.73 -36.60 -9.45
CA CYS A 507 2.25 -35.52 -10.29
C CYS A 507 3.61 -35.87 -10.87
N ASN A 508 3.81 -35.60 -12.16
CA ASN A 508 5.07 -35.67 -12.87
C ASN A 508 5.65 -34.26 -12.98
N ILE A 509 6.78 -34.04 -12.31
CA ILE A 509 7.35 -32.71 -12.12
C ILE A 509 8.45 -32.44 -13.14
N SER A 510 8.41 -31.27 -13.73
CA SER A 510 9.49 -30.73 -14.56
C SER A 510 10.03 -29.42 -13.98
N LEU A 511 11.31 -29.11 -14.26
CA LEU A 511 11.92 -27.85 -13.94
C LEU A 511 12.23 -27.08 -15.24
N PRO A 512 11.33 -26.18 -15.71
CA PRO A 512 11.62 -25.32 -16.86
C PRO A 512 12.85 -24.45 -16.61
N ASN A 513 13.49 -23.99 -17.68
CA ASN A 513 14.53 -22.98 -17.54
C ASN A 513 13.95 -21.73 -16.89
N GLN A 514 14.59 -21.24 -15.84
CA GLN A 514 14.09 -20.14 -15.05
C GLN A 514 15.24 -19.37 -14.37
N VAL A 515 15.00 -18.10 -14.14
CA VAL A 515 15.82 -17.22 -13.28
C VAL A 515 14.99 -16.79 -12.07
N GLY A 516 15.59 -16.10 -11.11
CA GLY A 516 14.85 -15.59 -9.96
C GLY A 516 13.70 -14.66 -10.37
N SER A 517 12.77 -14.43 -9.45
CA SER A 517 11.54 -13.67 -9.72
C SER A 517 11.75 -12.21 -10.13
N GLY A 518 12.95 -11.65 -9.92
CA GLY A 518 13.23 -10.22 -10.15
C GLY A 518 12.69 -9.28 -9.06
N MET A 519 11.99 -9.79 -8.03
CA MET A 519 11.44 -8.97 -6.96
C MET A 519 12.49 -8.14 -6.19
N PRO A 520 13.72 -8.62 -5.90
CA PRO A 520 14.74 -7.78 -5.29
C PRO A 520 15.09 -6.54 -6.12
N ALA A 521 15.14 -6.66 -7.44
CA ALA A 521 15.37 -5.55 -8.36
C ALA A 521 14.17 -4.58 -8.36
N PHE A 522 12.94 -5.10 -8.42
CA PHE A 522 11.70 -4.32 -8.37
C PHE A 522 11.60 -3.47 -7.10
N LEU A 523 11.96 -4.03 -5.95
CA LEU A 523 11.95 -3.32 -4.67
C LEU A 523 12.76 -2.02 -4.69
N TYR A 524 13.87 -2.00 -5.41
CA TYR A 524 14.77 -0.84 -5.50
C TYR A 524 14.55 0.02 -6.75
N GLY A 525 13.51 -0.26 -7.54
CA GLY A 525 13.19 0.50 -8.75
C GLY A 525 14.02 0.09 -9.98
N ASP A 526 14.73 -1.03 -9.95
CA ASP A 526 15.36 -1.57 -11.16
C ASP A 526 14.34 -2.39 -11.96
N VAL A 527 13.37 -1.64 -12.53
CA VAL A 527 12.27 -2.26 -13.29
C VAL A 527 12.79 -2.89 -14.58
N LYS A 528 13.89 -2.41 -15.14
CA LYS A 528 14.53 -2.98 -16.34
C LYS A 528 15.03 -4.41 -16.08
N THR A 529 15.72 -4.62 -14.97
CA THR A 529 16.18 -5.97 -14.57
C THR A 529 15.01 -6.90 -14.25
N THR A 530 13.98 -6.39 -13.56
CA THR A 530 12.75 -7.15 -13.28
C THR A 530 12.05 -7.56 -14.58
N THR A 531 11.92 -6.66 -15.55
CA THR A 531 11.30 -6.92 -16.85
C THR A 531 12.06 -8.01 -17.64
N LYS A 532 13.40 -8.00 -17.60
CA LYS A 532 14.21 -9.05 -18.24
C LYS A 532 13.95 -10.41 -17.60
N ALA A 533 13.92 -10.49 -16.26
CA ALA A 533 13.62 -11.73 -15.54
C ALA A 533 12.20 -12.22 -15.84
N ALA A 534 11.22 -11.32 -15.84
CA ALA A 534 9.82 -11.63 -16.15
C ALA A 534 9.67 -12.21 -17.57
N LYS A 535 10.26 -11.55 -18.58
CA LYS A 535 10.22 -12.02 -19.98
C LYS A 535 10.84 -13.41 -20.12
N PHE A 536 12.00 -13.64 -19.51
CA PHE A 536 12.66 -14.94 -19.56
C PHE A 536 11.80 -16.04 -18.92
N ASN A 537 11.26 -15.79 -17.72
CA ASN A 537 10.45 -16.76 -17.00
C ASN A 537 9.13 -17.04 -17.74
N VAL A 538 8.42 -15.99 -18.20
CA VAL A 538 7.17 -16.12 -18.93
C VAL A 538 7.34 -16.94 -20.20
N GLN A 539 8.39 -16.68 -20.98
CA GLN A 539 8.68 -17.45 -22.22
C GLN A 539 8.78 -18.96 -21.97
N HIS A 540 9.53 -19.38 -20.95
CA HIS A 540 9.74 -20.80 -20.67
C HIS A 540 8.56 -21.46 -19.96
N LEU A 541 7.86 -20.71 -19.12
CA LEU A 541 6.67 -21.19 -18.41
C LEU A 541 5.46 -21.30 -19.36
N ALA A 542 5.29 -20.36 -20.29
CA ALA A 542 4.25 -20.43 -21.31
C ALA A 542 4.43 -21.68 -22.20
N GLN A 543 5.70 -22.03 -22.54
CA GLN A 543 5.98 -23.28 -23.23
C GLN A 543 5.56 -24.50 -22.39
N ALA A 544 5.85 -24.54 -21.10
CA ALA A 544 5.43 -25.63 -20.23
C ALA A 544 3.90 -25.73 -20.13
N VAL A 545 3.18 -24.61 -20.12
CA VAL A 545 1.70 -24.59 -20.16
C VAL A 545 1.19 -25.17 -21.47
N GLN A 546 1.79 -24.81 -22.61
CA GLN A 546 1.44 -25.39 -23.91
C GLN A 546 1.66 -26.93 -23.98
N GLU A 547 2.64 -27.42 -23.21
CA GLU A 547 2.90 -28.86 -23.04
C GLU A 547 1.94 -29.53 -22.05
N GLY A 548 0.96 -28.80 -21.49
CA GLY A 548 -0.06 -29.27 -20.55
C GLY A 548 0.36 -29.30 -19.09
N CYS A 549 1.33 -28.50 -18.69
CA CYS A 549 1.73 -28.34 -17.29
C CYS A 549 0.92 -27.26 -16.57
N GLU A 550 0.53 -27.52 -15.31
CA GLU A 550 0.21 -26.48 -14.34
C GLU A 550 1.51 -25.99 -13.67
N ILE A 551 1.60 -24.71 -13.37
CA ILE A 551 2.78 -24.11 -12.75
C ILE A 551 2.56 -24.06 -11.24
N VAL A 552 3.51 -24.60 -10.45
CA VAL A 552 3.46 -24.57 -8.99
C VAL A 552 4.67 -23.84 -8.45
N SER A 553 4.49 -22.98 -7.46
CA SER A 553 5.59 -22.37 -6.69
C SER A 553 5.37 -22.57 -5.18
N SER A 554 6.44 -22.53 -4.41
CA SER A 554 6.41 -22.72 -2.94
C SER A 554 6.77 -21.45 -2.17
N GLU A 555 7.16 -20.38 -2.84
CA GLU A 555 7.48 -19.10 -2.21
C GLU A 555 6.44 -18.04 -2.61
N PRO A 556 5.75 -17.42 -1.64
CA PRO A 556 4.71 -16.42 -1.92
C PRO A 556 5.14 -15.29 -2.84
N THR A 557 6.41 -14.88 -2.75
CA THR A 557 6.97 -13.83 -3.61
C THR A 557 7.01 -14.27 -5.07
N ALA A 558 7.33 -15.53 -5.34
CA ALA A 558 7.31 -16.09 -6.68
C ALA A 558 5.88 -16.17 -7.22
N THR A 559 4.94 -16.68 -6.41
CA THR A 559 3.51 -16.72 -6.76
C THR A 559 2.96 -15.33 -7.10
N TYR A 560 3.25 -14.32 -6.26
CA TYR A 560 2.86 -12.93 -6.52
C TYR A 560 3.44 -12.40 -7.83
N CYS A 561 4.71 -12.69 -8.12
CA CYS A 561 5.32 -12.28 -9.38
C CYS A 561 4.62 -12.91 -10.58
N LEU A 562 4.34 -14.22 -10.55
CA LEU A 562 3.70 -14.94 -11.63
C LEU A 562 2.26 -14.50 -11.86
N LYS A 563 1.47 -14.36 -10.79
CA LYS A 563 0.02 -14.08 -10.87
C LYS A 563 -0.32 -12.60 -11.02
N GLU A 564 0.46 -11.70 -10.41
CA GLU A 564 0.10 -10.29 -10.31
C GLU A 564 1.09 -9.35 -11.01
N LEU A 565 2.40 -9.52 -10.76
CA LEU A 565 3.38 -8.55 -11.24
C LEU A 565 3.69 -8.71 -12.74
N TYR A 566 3.92 -9.93 -13.22
CA TYR A 566 4.33 -10.15 -14.61
C TYR A 566 3.26 -9.78 -15.63
N PRO A 567 1.97 -10.12 -15.46
CA PRO A 567 0.92 -9.66 -16.36
C PRO A 567 0.88 -8.13 -16.48
N ARG A 568 0.93 -7.43 -15.36
CA ARG A 568 0.87 -5.97 -15.33
C ARG A 568 2.14 -5.27 -15.83
N LEU A 569 3.28 -5.95 -15.71
CA LEU A 569 4.57 -5.43 -16.15
C LEU A 569 4.79 -5.62 -17.66
N LEU A 570 4.33 -6.74 -18.20
CA LEU A 570 4.56 -7.14 -19.60
C LEU A 570 3.37 -6.78 -20.51
N GLY A 571 2.14 -6.88 -20.01
CA GLY A 571 0.92 -6.64 -20.78
C GLY A 571 0.81 -7.56 -22.00
N SER A 572 1.14 -8.86 -21.85
CA SER A 572 1.14 -9.83 -22.95
C SER A 572 0.26 -11.04 -22.63
N ASP A 573 -0.35 -11.63 -23.67
CA ASP A 573 -1.21 -12.80 -23.56
C ASP A 573 -0.48 -14.00 -22.95
N GLU A 574 0.83 -14.14 -23.20
CA GLU A 574 1.64 -15.20 -22.61
C GLU A 574 1.79 -15.00 -21.09
N ALA A 575 1.92 -13.74 -20.63
CA ALA A 575 2.00 -13.46 -19.20
C ALA A 575 0.67 -13.74 -18.50
N ASP A 576 -0.45 -13.41 -19.14
CA ASP A 576 -1.80 -13.71 -18.65
C ASP A 576 -2.04 -15.23 -18.62
N THR A 577 -1.60 -15.97 -19.64
CA THR A 577 -1.65 -17.44 -19.68
C THR A 577 -0.85 -18.04 -18.53
N VAL A 578 0.38 -17.61 -18.32
CA VAL A 578 1.23 -18.06 -17.20
C VAL A 578 0.57 -17.76 -15.86
N ALA A 579 -0.01 -16.58 -15.69
CA ALA A 579 -0.71 -16.22 -14.45
C ALA A 579 -1.93 -17.11 -14.17
N ALA A 580 -2.73 -17.41 -15.20
CA ALA A 580 -3.92 -18.25 -15.09
C ALA A 580 -3.59 -19.71 -14.69
N HIS A 581 -2.44 -20.23 -15.12
CA HIS A 581 -1.96 -21.59 -14.83
C HIS A 581 -0.97 -21.65 -13.65
N SER A 582 -0.74 -20.53 -12.95
CA SER A 582 0.18 -20.49 -11.81
C SER A 582 -0.57 -20.66 -10.50
N HIS A 583 -0.04 -21.49 -9.61
CA HIS A 583 -0.59 -21.81 -8.31
C HIS A 583 0.49 -21.75 -7.23
N ASP A 584 0.13 -21.34 -6.00
CA ASP A 584 0.97 -21.75 -4.87
C ASP A 584 0.76 -23.26 -4.61
N LEU A 585 1.73 -23.89 -3.97
CA LEU A 585 1.68 -25.31 -3.66
C LEU A 585 0.36 -25.71 -2.99
N PHE A 586 -0.10 -24.93 -2.03
CA PHE A 586 -1.27 -25.28 -1.21
C PHE A 586 -2.58 -24.98 -1.93
N GLU A 587 -2.64 -24.00 -2.83
CA GLU A 587 -3.74 -23.79 -3.77
C GLU A 587 -3.90 -25.04 -4.65
N TYR A 588 -2.79 -25.52 -5.21
CA TYR A 588 -2.79 -26.71 -6.04
C TYR A 588 -3.24 -27.97 -5.28
N LEU A 589 -2.74 -28.17 -4.05
CA LEU A 589 -3.16 -29.28 -3.20
C LEU A 589 -4.64 -29.21 -2.81
N LEU A 590 -5.18 -28.00 -2.52
CA LEU A 590 -6.61 -27.80 -2.29
C LEU A 590 -7.45 -28.12 -3.53
N GLY A 591 -6.96 -27.79 -4.71
CA GLY A 591 -7.58 -28.22 -5.97
C GLY A 591 -7.71 -29.75 -6.04
N LEU A 592 -6.64 -30.48 -5.70
CA LEU A 592 -6.67 -31.95 -5.62
C LEU A 592 -7.62 -32.47 -4.55
N HIS A 593 -7.74 -31.80 -3.41
CA HIS A 593 -8.71 -32.14 -2.38
C HIS A 593 -10.15 -32.01 -2.86
N ASN A 594 -10.47 -30.93 -3.54
CA ASN A 594 -11.80 -30.68 -4.11
C ASN A 594 -12.17 -31.73 -5.17
N GLU A 595 -11.16 -32.30 -5.85
CA GLU A 595 -11.34 -33.45 -6.78
C GLU A 595 -11.35 -34.81 -6.05
N SER A 596 -11.26 -34.85 -4.74
CA SER A 596 -11.15 -36.08 -3.93
C SER A 596 -9.92 -36.94 -4.27
N LYS A 597 -8.82 -36.29 -4.67
CA LYS A 597 -7.58 -36.94 -5.11
C LYS A 597 -6.38 -36.67 -4.20
N LEU A 598 -6.52 -35.75 -3.24
CA LEU A 598 -5.45 -35.44 -2.29
C LEU A 598 -5.28 -36.60 -1.31
N LYS A 599 -4.09 -37.17 -1.30
CA LYS A 599 -3.70 -38.15 -0.27
C LYS A 599 -3.27 -37.38 0.98
N MET A 600 -3.85 -37.74 2.11
CA MET A 600 -3.55 -37.13 3.43
C MET A 600 -2.64 -38.04 4.25
N PRO A 601 -1.81 -37.47 5.14
CA PRO A 601 -0.97 -38.25 6.05
C PRO A 601 -1.81 -38.90 7.17
N ASP A 602 -1.33 -40.03 7.68
CA ASP A 602 -1.96 -40.72 8.80
C ASP A 602 -1.53 -40.17 10.18
N LYS A 603 -0.51 -39.33 10.23
CA LYS A 603 0.06 -38.76 11.46
C LYS A 603 -0.43 -37.33 11.67
N GLU A 604 -0.70 -37.00 12.95
CA GLU A 604 -1.00 -35.64 13.36
C GLU A 604 0.26 -34.80 13.54
N MET A 605 0.13 -33.48 13.30
CA MET A 605 1.22 -32.52 13.48
C MET A 605 1.18 -31.91 14.88
N GLU A 606 2.36 -31.63 15.45
CA GLU A 606 2.47 -30.86 16.69
C GLU A 606 1.80 -29.50 16.58
N PRO A 607 1.26 -28.95 17.70
CA PRO A 607 0.70 -27.61 17.72
C PRO A 607 1.69 -26.56 17.26
N ALA A 608 1.26 -25.67 16.36
CA ALA A 608 2.11 -24.63 15.79
C ALA A 608 1.37 -23.30 15.67
N ALA A 609 2.13 -22.20 15.71
CA ALA A 609 1.62 -20.90 15.23
C ALA A 609 1.84 -20.78 13.72
N TYR A 610 0.94 -20.08 13.05
CA TYR A 610 1.06 -19.84 11.61
C TYR A 610 1.03 -18.35 11.29
N HIS A 611 2.08 -17.88 10.61
CA HIS A 611 2.17 -16.54 10.06
C HIS A 611 1.88 -16.54 8.56
N LEU A 612 0.88 -15.78 8.15
CA LEU A 612 0.50 -15.60 6.75
C LEU A 612 1.35 -14.48 6.10
N PRO A 613 2.20 -14.79 5.10
CA PRO A 613 3.05 -13.81 4.44
C PRO A 613 2.26 -12.74 3.69
N CYS A 614 2.87 -11.55 3.54
CA CYS A 614 2.23 -10.43 2.86
C CYS A 614 1.93 -10.71 1.37
N HIS A 615 2.82 -11.37 0.63
CA HIS A 615 2.58 -11.72 -0.76
C HIS A 615 1.48 -12.78 -0.93
N THR A 616 1.33 -13.73 0.00
CA THR A 616 0.16 -14.62 0.02
C THR A 616 -1.13 -13.81 0.16
N ARG A 617 -1.16 -12.83 1.11
CA ARG A 617 -2.31 -11.94 1.30
C ARG A 617 -2.59 -11.00 0.13
N SER A 618 -1.58 -10.72 -0.69
CA SER A 618 -1.73 -9.86 -1.88
C SER A 618 -2.33 -10.61 -3.08
N VAL A 619 -2.38 -11.94 -3.00
CA VAL A 619 -2.91 -12.82 -4.06
C VAL A 619 -4.22 -13.47 -3.63
N TYR A 620 -4.34 -13.86 -2.36
CA TYR A 620 -5.47 -14.65 -1.85
C TYR A 620 -6.14 -13.99 -0.65
N ASP A 621 -7.47 -14.05 -0.61
CA ASP A 621 -8.26 -13.59 0.56
C ASP A 621 -8.12 -14.54 1.78
N LYS A 622 -7.74 -15.81 1.54
CA LYS A 622 -7.58 -16.87 2.55
C LYS A 622 -6.22 -17.55 2.45
N SER A 623 -5.82 -18.24 3.50
CA SER A 623 -4.60 -19.04 3.50
C SER A 623 -4.87 -20.48 3.07
N ASN A 624 -4.44 -20.81 1.87
CA ASN A 624 -4.52 -22.19 1.34
C ASN A 624 -3.70 -23.15 2.18
N ALA A 625 -2.51 -22.74 2.64
CA ALA A 625 -1.65 -23.56 3.51
C ALA A 625 -2.34 -23.91 4.84
N LEU A 626 -3.00 -22.93 5.46
CA LEU A 626 -3.74 -23.18 6.71
C LEU A 626 -4.87 -24.19 6.51
N GLU A 627 -5.59 -24.11 5.39
CA GLU A 627 -6.67 -25.03 5.07
C GLU A 627 -6.15 -26.47 4.87
N VAL A 628 -5.08 -26.65 4.09
CA VAL A 628 -4.46 -27.98 3.92
C VAL A 628 -3.91 -28.53 5.25
N LEU A 629 -3.27 -27.72 6.06
CA LEU A 629 -2.74 -28.15 7.35
C LEU A 629 -3.87 -28.58 8.31
N LYS A 630 -5.02 -27.90 8.31
CA LYS A 630 -6.19 -28.30 9.09
C LYS A 630 -6.78 -29.63 8.61
N LEU A 631 -6.83 -29.84 7.29
CA LEU A 631 -7.23 -31.14 6.71
C LEU A 631 -6.30 -32.27 7.16
N ALA A 632 -5.01 -31.97 7.36
CA ALA A 632 -4.02 -32.92 7.90
C ALA A 632 -4.10 -33.08 9.46
N GLY A 633 -5.18 -32.63 10.10
CA GLY A 633 -5.36 -32.77 11.53
C GLY A 633 -4.48 -31.83 12.39
N ALA A 634 -3.86 -30.84 11.80
CA ALA A 634 -2.94 -29.95 12.50
C ALA A 634 -3.66 -28.98 13.45
N ASN A 635 -3.24 -28.91 14.71
CA ASN A 635 -3.69 -27.89 15.67
C ASN A 635 -2.92 -26.60 15.46
N ILE A 636 -3.45 -25.72 14.57
CA ILE A 636 -2.79 -24.49 14.17
C ILE A 636 -3.44 -23.25 14.81
N ARG A 637 -2.64 -22.46 15.50
CA ARG A 637 -3.02 -21.15 16.02
C ARG A 637 -2.55 -20.06 15.05
N THR A 638 -3.50 -19.38 14.40
CA THR A 638 -3.15 -18.30 13.46
C THR A 638 -2.77 -17.03 14.21
N VAL A 639 -1.64 -16.43 13.81
CA VAL A 639 -1.31 -15.08 14.23
C VAL A 639 -2.24 -14.11 13.49
N ARG A 640 -2.70 -13.05 14.17
CA ARG A 640 -3.64 -12.07 13.58
C ARG A 640 -3.23 -11.66 12.17
N TYR A 641 -4.22 -11.60 11.29
CA TYR A 641 -4.09 -11.39 9.84
C TYR A 641 -3.28 -10.16 9.42
N ASN A 642 -3.33 -9.06 10.17
CA ASN A 642 -2.79 -7.76 9.78
C ASN A 642 -1.34 -7.50 10.20
N THR A 643 -0.57 -8.52 10.56
CA THR A 643 0.84 -8.38 10.92
C THR A 643 1.77 -8.58 9.71
N CYS A 644 2.91 -7.92 9.73
CA CYS A 644 3.98 -8.08 8.74
C CYS A 644 5.28 -8.46 9.45
N CYS A 645 6.08 -9.35 8.86
CA CYS A 645 7.38 -9.69 9.44
C CYS A 645 8.40 -8.54 9.35
N GLY A 646 8.22 -7.60 8.43
CA GLY A 646 9.10 -6.45 8.22
C GLY A 646 10.35 -6.72 7.40
N MET A 647 10.67 -7.96 7.06
CA MET A 647 11.91 -8.29 6.31
C MET A 647 11.91 -7.71 4.89
N ALA A 648 10.78 -7.78 4.20
CA ALA A 648 10.60 -7.23 2.87
C ALA A 648 11.71 -7.65 1.88
N GLY A 649 11.86 -8.95 1.68
CA GLY A 649 12.89 -9.51 0.81
C GLY A 649 14.29 -9.14 1.30
N THR A 650 14.97 -8.27 0.56
CA THR A 650 16.33 -7.84 0.88
C THR A 650 16.42 -6.53 1.68
N PHE A 651 15.29 -5.84 1.91
CA PHE A 651 15.26 -4.54 2.61
C PHE A 651 15.83 -4.63 4.03
N GLY A 652 15.46 -5.64 4.80
CA GLY A 652 15.91 -5.83 6.18
C GLY A 652 17.38 -6.20 6.35
N PHE A 653 18.13 -6.41 5.26
CA PHE A 653 19.58 -6.58 5.30
C PHE A 653 20.35 -5.26 5.32
N LYS A 654 19.72 -4.14 4.95
CA LYS A 654 20.36 -2.82 4.93
C LYS A 654 20.69 -2.35 6.33
N ASN A 655 21.75 -1.56 6.46
CA ASN A 655 22.26 -1.09 7.74
C ASN A 655 21.31 -0.10 8.43
N GLY A 656 21.10 -0.27 9.73
CA GLY A 656 20.47 0.70 10.62
C GLY A 656 19.11 1.22 10.13
N LEU A 657 18.95 2.54 10.16
CA LEU A 657 17.72 3.25 9.77
C LEU A 657 17.33 3.07 8.29
N GLU A 658 18.25 2.66 7.43
CA GLU A 658 17.96 2.39 6.03
C GLU A 658 17.18 1.10 5.81
N GLY A 659 17.22 0.15 6.76
CA GLY A 659 16.57 -1.14 6.62
C GLY A 659 16.35 -1.90 7.92
N TYR A 660 17.41 -2.31 8.62
CA TYR A 660 17.30 -3.22 9.78
C TYR A 660 16.38 -2.67 10.88
N ASP A 661 16.58 -1.42 11.31
CA ASP A 661 15.81 -0.85 12.42
C ASP A 661 14.34 -0.67 12.04
N VAL A 662 14.06 -0.21 10.81
CA VAL A 662 12.69 -0.14 10.26
C VAL A 662 12.07 -1.53 10.15
N SER A 663 12.84 -2.50 9.64
CA SER A 663 12.41 -3.90 9.50
C SER A 663 12.00 -4.52 10.83
N MET A 664 12.79 -4.29 11.89
CA MET A 664 12.49 -4.80 13.23
C MET A 664 11.26 -4.11 13.84
N ALA A 665 11.13 -2.79 13.67
CA ALA A 665 9.96 -2.05 14.15
C ALA A 665 8.66 -2.49 13.46
N VAL A 666 8.68 -2.74 12.16
CA VAL A 666 7.53 -3.29 11.42
C VAL A 666 7.16 -4.69 11.91
N GLY A 667 8.17 -5.52 12.26
CA GLY A 667 7.98 -6.88 12.76
C GLY A 667 7.54 -6.97 14.22
N GLU A 668 7.72 -5.92 15.03
CA GLU A 668 7.54 -5.93 16.49
C GLU A 668 6.20 -6.52 16.93
N LYS A 669 5.09 -6.04 16.38
CA LYS A 669 3.74 -6.54 16.70
C LYS A 669 3.53 -8.00 16.31
N LEU A 670 4.18 -8.48 15.27
CA LEU A 670 4.15 -9.91 14.90
C LEU A 670 4.90 -10.74 15.95
N PHE A 671 6.10 -10.28 16.34
CA PHE A 671 6.93 -11.01 17.30
C PHE A 671 6.25 -11.13 18.65
N ASP A 672 5.63 -10.04 19.13
CA ASP A 672 4.89 -10.04 20.40
C ASP A 672 3.71 -11.01 20.36
N ARG A 673 2.91 -10.97 19.30
CA ARG A 673 1.76 -11.88 19.14
C ARG A 673 2.16 -13.36 19.00
N ILE A 674 3.31 -13.65 18.37
CA ILE A 674 3.83 -15.02 18.34
C ILE A 674 4.26 -15.48 19.73
N LYS A 675 4.91 -14.62 20.51
CA LYS A 675 5.35 -14.95 21.88
C LYS A 675 4.17 -15.15 22.86
N GLU A 676 3.04 -14.51 22.61
CA GLU A 676 1.79 -14.71 23.39
C GLU A 676 1.14 -16.09 23.12
N ILE A 677 1.48 -16.73 22.00
CA ILE A 677 1.00 -18.06 21.66
C ILE A 677 1.96 -19.10 22.26
N ASP A 678 1.47 -19.92 23.16
CA ASP A 678 2.29 -20.99 23.77
C ASP A 678 2.51 -22.15 22.77
N VAL A 679 3.56 -22.02 21.97
CA VAL A 679 4.02 -23.00 20.97
C VAL A 679 5.54 -22.96 20.83
N GLN A 680 6.11 -24.09 20.40
CA GLN A 680 7.55 -24.20 20.11
C GLN A 680 7.88 -24.11 18.61
N LEU A 681 6.86 -24.20 17.77
CA LEU A 681 6.98 -24.23 16.32
C LEU A 681 6.15 -23.11 15.68
N VAL A 682 6.76 -22.39 14.75
CA VAL A 682 6.07 -21.42 13.90
C VAL A 682 6.17 -21.88 12.44
N LEU A 683 5.08 -21.73 11.70
CA LEU A 683 5.01 -22.06 10.28
C LEU A 683 4.85 -20.78 9.44
N THR A 684 5.54 -20.71 8.31
CA THR A 684 5.34 -19.68 7.29
C THR A 684 5.91 -20.15 5.95
N GLU A 685 5.23 -19.84 4.83
CA GLU A 685 5.68 -20.23 3.48
C GLU A 685 6.88 -19.43 3.01
N SER A 686 7.17 -18.27 3.59
CA SER A 686 8.24 -17.41 3.11
C SER A 686 9.53 -17.59 3.90
N SER A 687 10.62 -17.94 3.21
CA SER A 687 11.96 -18.09 3.78
C SER A 687 12.49 -16.79 4.40
N VAL A 688 12.12 -15.61 3.85
CA VAL A 688 12.52 -14.33 4.43
C VAL A 688 11.72 -13.98 5.68
N CYS A 689 10.42 -14.34 5.74
CA CYS A 689 9.62 -14.22 6.96
C CYS A 689 10.17 -15.15 8.06
N LYS A 690 10.56 -16.39 7.69
CA LYS A 690 11.22 -17.32 8.61
C LYS A 690 12.42 -16.69 9.29
N MET A 691 13.38 -16.19 8.51
CA MET A 691 14.60 -15.53 9.06
C MET A 691 14.27 -14.40 10.02
N GLN A 692 13.28 -13.59 9.69
CA GLN A 692 12.87 -12.44 10.49
C GLN A 692 12.21 -12.86 11.79
N ILE A 693 11.31 -13.84 11.75
CA ILE A 693 10.61 -14.36 12.92
C ILE A 693 11.61 -15.05 13.86
N GLU A 694 12.53 -15.89 13.33
CA GLU A 694 13.60 -16.51 14.12
C GLU A 694 14.48 -15.45 14.81
N ASN A 695 14.84 -14.38 14.08
CA ASN A 695 15.62 -13.27 14.65
C ASN A 695 14.88 -12.47 15.72
N GLY A 696 13.56 -12.28 15.59
CA GLY A 696 12.74 -11.47 16.52
C GLY A 696 12.18 -12.24 17.71
N THR A 697 12.00 -13.56 17.58
CA THR A 697 11.36 -14.40 18.61
C THR A 697 12.30 -15.42 19.26
N GLY A 698 13.32 -15.88 18.53
CA GLY A 698 14.17 -17.00 18.92
C GLY A 698 13.53 -18.40 18.75
N LEU A 699 12.28 -18.46 18.26
CA LEU A 699 11.55 -19.70 18.04
C LEU A 699 11.96 -20.37 16.73
N LYS A 700 11.83 -21.70 16.66
CA LYS A 700 12.04 -22.45 15.42
C LYS A 700 10.93 -22.16 14.43
N VAL A 701 11.31 -21.84 13.19
CA VAL A 701 10.37 -21.60 12.10
C VAL A 701 10.59 -22.59 10.96
N VAL A 702 9.51 -23.18 10.45
CA VAL A 702 9.57 -24.23 9.41
C VAL A 702 8.61 -23.87 8.28
N HIS A 703 8.98 -24.19 7.03
CA HIS A 703 8.10 -24.09 5.89
C HIS A 703 6.98 -25.12 5.98
N PRO A 704 5.68 -24.76 5.75
CA PRO A 704 4.56 -25.68 5.87
C PRO A 704 4.69 -26.95 5.02
N ALA A 705 5.26 -26.85 3.81
CA ALA A 705 5.51 -28.03 2.96
C ALA A 705 6.47 -29.03 3.63
N VAL A 706 7.52 -28.53 4.32
CA VAL A 706 8.48 -29.40 5.05
C VAL A 706 7.79 -30.04 6.23
N ALA A 707 6.99 -29.29 6.97
CA ALA A 707 6.23 -29.81 8.11
C ALA A 707 5.24 -30.90 7.64
N LEU A 708 4.43 -30.60 6.61
CA LEU A 708 3.47 -31.56 6.06
C LEU A 708 4.15 -32.80 5.51
N TRP A 709 5.23 -32.66 4.71
CA TRP A 709 5.96 -33.80 4.15
C TRP A 709 6.57 -34.71 5.21
N SER A 710 6.96 -34.16 6.37
CA SER A 710 7.49 -34.97 7.47
C SER A 710 6.48 -35.97 8.05
N LEU A 711 5.18 -35.73 7.86
CA LEU A 711 4.10 -36.63 8.34
C LEU A 711 3.93 -37.87 7.47
N TYR A 712 4.38 -37.83 6.21
CA TYR A 712 4.37 -38.99 5.30
C TYR A 712 5.60 -39.88 5.41
N LYS A 713 6.67 -39.35 6.03
CA LYS A 713 7.87 -40.17 6.25
C LYS A 713 7.63 -41.12 7.43
N THR A 714 7.72 -42.40 7.17
CA THR A 714 7.68 -43.47 8.19
C THR A 714 8.91 -43.45 9.08
#